data_27882a4e354e085fdc4e160de240de22
#
_entry.id   27882a4e354e085fdc4e160de240de22
#
_cell.length_a   1.000
_cell.length_b   1.000
_cell.length_c   1.000
_cell.angle_alpha   90.00
_cell.angle_beta   90.00
_cell.angle_gamma   90.00
#
_symmetry.space_group_name_H-M   'P 1'
#
loop_
_entity.id
_entity.type
_entity.pdbx_description
1 polymer ?
#
loop_
_entity_poly.entity_id
_entity_poly.type
_entity_poly.pdbx_seq_one_letter_code
_entity_poly.pdbx_strand_id
1 'polypeptide(L)'
;MTDATIRHDHKFALETLPVSLEDEMRKSYLDYAMSVIVGRALPDVRDGLKPVHRRVLYAMHELKNNWNAAYKKSARIVGDVIGKYHPHGDTAVYDTIVRMAQNFAMRYVLIDGQGNFGSVDGLAAAAMRYTEIRMAKISHEMLADIEEETVNFGPNYDGSEHEPLVLPTRFPTLLVNGSSGIAVGMATNIPPHNLSDTVNACLRLLDAPDTEIDELIDIIQAPDFPTGATIYGLSGVREGYKTGRGRVIMRGKTHIEPIGKNGEREAIVIDEIPYQVNKAKLVEKIGDLVREKTLEGISELRDESDKSGMRVVIELKRNENAEVVLNQLYKLTPLQDSFGINMVVLVDGQPRLLNLKQILSEFLRHRREVVTRRTLFRLKKARHEGHIAEGKAVALSNIDEIIKLIKESPNAAEAKDKLLARPWRSSLVEEMLTRSGLDLEMMRPEGLAANIGLKEQGYYLSEIQADAILRMSLRNLTGLDQEEIVESYKNLMGKIIDFVDILSKPERITQIIRDELEEIKTNYGDERRSEINPFGGDIADEDLIPQREMVVTLTHGGYIKTQPTTDYQAQRRGGRGKQAAATKDEDFIETLFVANTHDYLMCFTNLGKCHWIKVYKLPEGGRNSRGRPINNVIQLEEGEKVSAILAVREFPEDQYVFFATAQGMVKKVQLSAFKKRPRPRH
;
A
#
# COMPACT_ATOMS: atom_id res chain seq x y z
N MET A 1 -60.61 16.19 -54.52
CA MET A 1 -59.74 15.23 -53.83
C MET A 1 -58.67 16.05 -53.19
N THR A 2 -58.88 16.34 -51.94
CA THR A 2 -58.04 17.28 -51.15
C THR A 2 -56.97 16.52 -50.41
N ASP A 3 -55.75 16.88 -50.73
CA ASP A 3 -54.51 16.39 -50.10
C ASP A 3 -54.43 16.90 -48.67
N ALA A 4 -54.51 16.00 -47.68
CA ALA A 4 -54.44 16.33 -46.28
C ALA A 4 -52.92 16.21 -45.86
N THR A 5 -52.24 17.35 -45.94
CA THR A 5 -50.92 17.53 -45.42
C THR A 5 -50.97 17.43 -43.90
N ILE A 6 -50.49 16.29 -43.33
CA ILE A 6 -50.27 16.13 -41.90
C ILE A 6 -49.03 16.98 -41.53
N ARG A 7 -49.29 18.13 -40.93
CA ARG A 7 -48.22 18.93 -40.25
C ARG A 7 -47.86 18.25 -38.95
N HIS A 8 -46.73 17.59 -38.91
CA HIS A 8 -46.04 17.22 -37.67
C HIS A 8 -45.32 18.43 -37.11
N ASP A 9 -46.04 19.26 -36.34
CA ASP A 9 -45.41 20.31 -35.51
C ASP A 9 -44.78 19.66 -34.25
N HIS A 10 -43.67 18.98 -34.44
CA HIS A 10 -42.83 18.62 -33.33
C HIS A 10 -41.74 19.68 -33.16
N LYS A 11 -42.05 20.74 -32.42
CA LYS A 11 -41.01 21.64 -31.89
C LYS A 11 -40.28 20.94 -30.77
N PHE A 12 -39.22 20.19 -31.10
CA PHE A 12 -38.34 19.55 -30.11
C PHE A 12 -37.39 20.54 -29.41
N ALA A 13 -37.17 21.71 -30.00
CA ALA A 13 -36.33 22.77 -29.42
C ALA A 13 -36.75 24.14 -29.96
N LEU A 14 -36.57 25.20 -29.15
CA LEU A 14 -36.78 26.60 -29.54
C LEU A 14 -35.66 27.12 -30.46
N GLU A 15 -34.48 26.56 -30.36
CA GLU A 15 -33.28 26.93 -31.12
C GLU A 15 -32.43 25.69 -31.37
N THR A 16 -31.86 25.58 -32.57
CA THR A 16 -30.93 24.51 -32.95
C THR A 16 -29.59 25.15 -33.23
N LEU A 17 -28.58 24.85 -32.40
CA LEU A 17 -27.22 25.29 -32.61
C LEU A 17 -26.41 24.17 -33.30
N PRO A 18 -25.72 24.45 -34.42
CA PRO A 18 -24.81 23.47 -35.03
C PRO A 18 -23.60 23.26 -34.15
N VAL A 19 -23.34 22.03 -33.75
CA VAL A 19 -22.16 21.62 -32.97
C VAL A 19 -21.35 20.67 -33.82
N SER A 20 -20.03 20.89 -33.89
CA SER A 20 -19.14 19.94 -34.53
C SER A 20 -19.06 18.65 -33.71
N LEU A 21 -19.28 17.52 -34.38
CA LEU A 21 -19.20 16.21 -33.76
C LEU A 21 -17.82 15.98 -33.09
N GLU A 22 -16.74 16.47 -33.72
CA GLU A 22 -15.37 16.34 -33.20
C GLU A 22 -15.20 17.17 -31.92
N ASP A 23 -15.74 18.38 -31.87
CA ASP A 23 -15.65 19.24 -30.69
C ASP A 23 -16.47 18.70 -29.52
N GLU A 24 -17.67 18.18 -29.81
CA GLU A 24 -18.54 17.58 -28.81
C GLU A 24 -17.92 16.28 -28.25
N MET A 25 -17.39 15.43 -29.11
CA MET A 25 -16.68 14.22 -28.66
C MET A 25 -15.44 14.55 -27.84
N ARG A 26 -14.65 15.55 -28.25
CA ARG A 26 -13.46 16.00 -27.50
C ARG A 26 -13.86 16.51 -26.12
N LYS A 27 -14.87 17.34 -26.02
CA LYS A 27 -15.37 17.91 -24.78
C LYS A 27 -15.93 16.81 -23.87
N SER A 28 -16.84 15.99 -24.37
CA SER A 28 -17.47 14.91 -23.62
C SER A 28 -16.43 13.86 -23.14
N TYR A 29 -15.42 13.55 -23.97
CA TYR A 29 -14.36 12.63 -23.57
C TYR A 29 -13.42 13.24 -22.50
N LEU A 30 -13.14 14.55 -22.60
CA LEU A 30 -12.38 15.24 -21.56
C LEU A 30 -13.13 15.30 -20.24
N ASP A 31 -14.43 15.62 -20.27
CA ASP A 31 -15.27 15.68 -19.09
C ASP A 31 -15.39 14.28 -18.43
N TYR A 32 -15.55 13.25 -19.23
CA TYR A 32 -15.53 11.86 -18.76
C TYR A 32 -14.18 11.48 -18.18
N ALA A 33 -13.08 11.76 -18.88
CA ALA A 33 -11.73 11.48 -18.41
C ALA A 33 -11.44 12.18 -17.08
N MET A 34 -11.77 13.46 -16.94
CA MET A 34 -11.62 14.23 -15.70
C MET A 34 -12.45 13.63 -14.57
N SER A 35 -13.71 13.26 -14.83
CA SER A 35 -14.58 12.61 -13.86
C SER A 35 -13.98 11.29 -13.36
N VAL A 36 -13.41 10.48 -14.26
CA VAL A 36 -12.79 9.19 -13.87
C VAL A 36 -11.48 9.40 -13.14
N ILE A 37 -10.64 10.36 -13.56
CA ILE A 37 -9.33 10.64 -12.95
C ILE A 37 -9.52 11.21 -11.55
N VAL A 38 -10.25 12.31 -11.41
CA VAL A 38 -10.37 13.06 -10.15
C VAL A 38 -11.47 12.48 -9.26
N GLY A 39 -12.60 12.10 -9.84
CA GLY A 39 -13.81 11.67 -9.11
C GLY A 39 -13.88 10.17 -8.78
N ARG A 40 -12.95 9.32 -9.25
CA ARG A 40 -13.11 7.87 -9.10
C ARG A 40 -11.83 7.08 -8.82
N ALA A 41 -10.81 7.17 -9.71
CA ALA A 41 -9.76 6.18 -9.77
C ALA A 41 -8.53 6.52 -8.93
N LEU A 42 -8.16 7.81 -8.84
CA LEU A 42 -6.96 8.23 -8.15
C LEU A 42 -7.23 8.66 -6.71
N PRO A 43 -6.33 8.31 -5.77
CA PRO A 43 -6.40 8.77 -4.38
C PRO A 43 -5.89 10.21 -4.26
N ASP A 44 -6.43 10.97 -3.31
CA ASP A 44 -5.85 12.24 -2.88
C ASP A 44 -4.59 11.97 -2.04
N VAL A 45 -3.52 12.71 -2.29
CA VAL A 45 -2.23 12.51 -1.59
C VAL A 45 -2.33 12.76 -0.09
N ARG A 46 -3.25 13.64 0.33
CA ARG A 46 -3.40 14.10 1.73
C ARG A 46 -3.99 13.02 2.64
N ASP A 47 -5.08 12.36 2.21
CA ASP A 47 -5.78 11.32 3.01
C ASP A 47 -5.67 9.91 2.44
N GLY A 48 -5.06 9.75 1.25
CA GLY A 48 -4.86 8.46 0.60
C GLY A 48 -6.12 7.78 0.09
N LEU A 49 -7.25 8.48 0.08
CA LEU A 49 -8.55 7.91 -0.22
C LEU A 49 -9.06 8.31 -1.61
N LYS A 50 -9.79 7.41 -2.23
CA LYS A 50 -10.67 7.72 -3.34
C LYS A 50 -11.99 8.28 -2.80
N PRO A 51 -12.78 9.01 -3.61
CA PRO A 51 -14.04 9.58 -3.16
C PRO A 51 -14.99 8.57 -2.51
N VAL A 52 -15.12 7.36 -3.06
CA VAL A 52 -16.00 6.32 -2.49
C VAL A 52 -15.58 5.89 -1.09
N HIS A 53 -14.27 5.72 -0.82
CA HIS A 53 -13.78 5.36 0.51
C HIS A 53 -14.08 6.46 1.52
N ARG A 54 -13.82 7.72 1.14
CA ARG A 54 -14.07 8.89 1.98
C ARG A 54 -15.54 9.03 2.34
N ARG A 55 -16.42 8.85 1.36
CA ARG A 55 -17.87 8.89 1.54
C ARG A 55 -18.41 7.79 2.44
N VAL A 56 -17.86 6.57 2.32
CA VAL A 56 -18.22 5.45 3.21
C VAL A 56 -17.85 5.78 4.66
N LEU A 57 -16.60 6.19 4.92
CA LEU A 57 -16.16 6.52 6.28
C LEU A 57 -16.92 7.70 6.87
N TYR A 58 -17.18 8.74 6.07
CA TYR A 58 -17.96 9.89 6.51
C TYR A 58 -19.44 9.53 6.81
N ALA A 59 -20.08 8.74 5.97
CA ALA A 59 -21.45 8.25 6.23
C ALA A 59 -21.50 7.40 7.52
N MET A 60 -20.51 6.56 7.77
CA MET A 60 -20.42 5.78 9.01
C MET A 60 -20.23 6.69 10.24
N HIS A 61 -19.46 7.77 10.11
CA HIS A 61 -19.29 8.79 11.16
C HIS A 61 -20.60 9.49 11.48
N GLU A 62 -21.30 10.01 10.48
CA GLU A 62 -22.63 10.64 10.64
C GLU A 62 -23.64 9.70 11.31
N LEU A 63 -23.64 8.44 10.95
CA LEU A 63 -24.47 7.42 11.57
C LEU A 63 -24.00 7.00 12.97
N LYS A 64 -22.94 7.59 13.51
CA LYS A 64 -22.31 7.22 14.78
C LYS A 64 -22.02 5.72 14.87
N ASN A 65 -21.57 5.13 13.74
CA ASN A 65 -21.22 3.72 13.65
C ASN A 65 -19.75 3.49 14.08
N ASN A 66 -19.46 3.90 15.31
CA ASN A 66 -18.12 3.94 15.91
C ASN A 66 -17.63 2.53 16.29
N TRP A 67 -16.32 2.38 16.44
CA TRP A 67 -15.67 1.10 16.79
C TRP A 67 -16.19 0.45 18.08
N ASN A 68 -16.66 1.26 19.04
CA ASN A 68 -17.22 0.83 20.32
C ASN A 68 -18.76 0.76 20.32
N ALA A 69 -19.41 1.04 19.18
CA ALA A 69 -20.85 0.91 19.02
C ALA A 69 -21.26 -0.49 18.52
N ALA A 70 -22.54 -0.78 18.55
CA ALA A 70 -23.08 -2.01 17.96
C ALA A 70 -22.87 -2.02 16.44
N TYR A 71 -22.66 -3.21 15.88
CA TYR A 71 -22.59 -3.39 14.43
C TYR A 71 -23.91 -2.97 13.76
N LYS A 72 -23.81 -2.45 12.57
CA LYS A 72 -24.95 -2.14 11.71
C LYS A 72 -24.93 -3.02 10.44
N LYS A 73 -26.09 -3.39 9.92
CA LYS A 73 -26.17 -4.12 8.64
C LYS A 73 -25.44 -3.35 7.53
N SER A 74 -24.63 -4.04 6.75
CA SER A 74 -23.89 -3.43 5.63
C SER A 74 -24.86 -2.75 4.65
N ALA A 75 -26.02 -3.35 4.39
CA ALA A 75 -27.06 -2.77 3.54
C ALA A 75 -27.55 -1.40 4.01
N ARG A 76 -27.56 -1.14 5.34
CA ARG A 76 -27.92 0.16 5.89
C ARG A 76 -26.91 1.23 5.50
N ILE A 77 -25.61 0.92 5.69
CA ILE A 77 -24.53 1.87 5.33
C ILE A 77 -24.51 2.12 3.82
N VAL A 78 -24.63 1.05 3.01
CA VAL A 78 -24.68 1.18 1.54
C VAL A 78 -25.83 2.10 1.12
N GLY A 79 -27.02 1.92 1.72
CA GLY A 79 -28.18 2.77 1.43
C GLY A 79 -27.95 4.25 1.75
N ASP A 80 -27.37 4.56 2.92
CA ASP A 80 -27.06 5.94 3.31
C ASP A 80 -25.99 6.57 2.39
N VAL A 81 -24.94 5.80 2.03
CA VAL A 81 -23.87 6.27 1.12
C VAL A 81 -24.42 6.62 -0.25
N ILE A 82 -25.25 5.74 -0.84
CA ILE A 82 -25.83 5.97 -2.18
C ILE A 82 -26.83 7.12 -2.14
N GLY A 83 -27.69 7.13 -1.14
CA GLY A 83 -28.76 8.13 -1.05
C GLY A 83 -28.24 9.54 -0.79
N LYS A 84 -27.13 9.70 -0.06
CA LYS A 84 -26.64 11.01 0.35
C LYS A 84 -25.41 11.49 -0.43
N TYR A 85 -24.46 10.62 -0.77
CA TYR A 85 -23.14 11.04 -1.22
C TYR A 85 -22.67 10.44 -2.54
N HIS A 86 -23.04 9.19 -2.86
CA HIS A 86 -22.41 8.46 -3.97
C HIS A 86 -23.45 7.82 -4.89
N PRO A 87 -23.96 8.54 -5.93
CA PRO A 87 -25.05 8.11 -6.78
C PRO A 87 -24.60 7.06 -7.83
N HIS A 88 -24.09 5.92 -7.35
CA HIS A 88 -23.63 4.80 -8.17
C HIS A 88 -24.23 3.48 -7.66
N GLY A 89 -23.97 2.37 -8.38
CA GLY A 89 -24.52 1.06 -8.02
C GLY A 89 -24.15 0.60 -6.61
N ASP A 90 -25.08 -0.03 -5.92
CA ASP A 90 -24.97 -0.58 -4.57
C ASP A 90 -23.84 -1.61 -4.45
N THR A 91 -23.66 -2.44 -5.47
CA THR A 91 -22.58 -3.43 -5.54
C THR A 91 -21.20 -2.78 -5.44
N ALA A 92 -20.96 -1.67 -6.16
CA ALA A 92 -19.68 -0.99 -6.15
C ALA A 92 -19.33 -0.42 -4.77
N VAL A 93 -20.31 0.13 -4.06
CA VAL A 93 -20.15 0.64 -2.69
C VAL A 93 -19.92 -0.52 -1.72
N TYR A 94 -20.71 -1.60 -1.86
CA TYR A 94 -20.55 -2.78 -1.01
C TYR A 94 -19.18 -3.46 -1.19
N ASP A 95 -18.73 -3.65 -2.44
CA ASP A 95 -17.40 -4.22 -2.73
C ASP A 95 -16.27 -3.37 -2.15
N THR A 96 -16.43 -2.05 -2.15
CA THR A 96 -15.49 -1.13 -1.48
C THR A 96 -15.46 -1.37 0.03
N ILE A 97 -16.63 -1.48 0.67
CA ILE A 97 -16.76 -1.79 2.10
C ILE A 97 -16.12 -3.15 2.41
N VAL A 98 -16.43 -4.17 1.60
CA VAL A 98 -15.83 -5.50 1.73
C VAL A 98 -14.32 -5.45 1.69
N ARG A 99 -13.74 -4.73 0.71
CA ARG A 99 -12.27 -4.60 0.61
C ARG A 99 -11.67 -3.89 1.83
N MET A 100 -12.33 -2.85 2.35
CA MET A 100 -11.89 -2.13 3.56
C MET A 100 -11.98 -2.97 4.84
N ALA A 101 -12.74 -4.06 4.83
CA ALA A 101 -12.89 -5.01 5.95
C ALA A 101 -11.98 -6.25 5.83
N GLN A 102 -11.33 -6.48 4.67
CA GLN A 102 -10.49 -7.66 4.44
C GLN A 102 -9.07 -7.46 4.95
N ASN A 103 -8.63 -8.32 5.87
CA ASN A 103 -7.29 -8.27 6.46
C ASN A 103 -6.16 -8.75 5.52
N PHE A 104 -6.52 -9.43 4.43
CA PHE A 104 -5.59 -9.82 3.36
C PHE A 104 -5.54 -8.81 2.20
N ALA A 105 -6.45 -7.82 2.18
CA ALA A 105 -6.47 -6.75 1.18
C ALA A 105 -5.90 -5.43 1.74
N MET A 106 -6.13 -5.14 3.03
CA MET A 106 -5.69 -3.92 3.72
C MET A 106 -4.63 -4.27 4.76
N ARG A 107 -3.53 -3.52 4.77
CA ARG A 107 -2.50 -3.70 5.80
C ARG A 107 -3.02 -3.27 7.19
N TYR A 108 -3.79 -2.19 7.24
CA TYR A 108 -4.53 -1.72 8.40
C TYR A 108 -6.00 -1.58 8.01
N VAL A 109 -6.81 -2.48 8.54
CA VAL A 109 -8.24 -2.58 8.22
C VAL A 109 -8.97 -1.33 8.70
N LEU A 110 -9.80 -0.74 7.84
CA LEU A 110 -10.57 0.48 8.15
C LEU A 110 -11.99 0.19 8.61
N ILE A 111 -12.54 -0.96 8.28
CA ILE A 111 -13.88 -1.40 8.67
C ILE A 111 -13.75 -2.71 9.44
N ASP A 112 -14.36 -2.76 10.62
CA ASP A 112 -14.52 -3.97 11.42
C ASP A 112 -15.82 -4.67 10.97
N GLY A 113 -15.66 -5.84 10.34
CA GLY A 113 -16.74 -6.61 9.75
C GLY A 113 -17.09 -7.85 10.56
N GLN A 114 -18.38 -8.15 10.66
CA GLN A 114 -18.92 -9.38 11.22
C GLN A 114 -19.70 -10.16 10.16
N GLY A 115 -19.29 -11.41 9.92
CA GLY A 115 -19.83 -12.27 8.87
C GLY A 115 -18.78 -12.71 7.87
N ASN A 116 -19.23 -13.17 6.70
CA ASN A 116 -18.33 -13.61 5.63
C ASN A 116 -18.02 -12.45 4.66
N PHE A 117 -16.79 -11.96 4.73
CA PHE A 117 -16.24 -10.90 3.83
C PHE A 117 -15.31 -11.47 2.74
N GLY A 118 -15.47 -12.73 2.37
CA GLY A 118 -14.61 -13.40 1.40
C GLY A 118 -13.37 -14.02 2.01
N SER A 119 -12.55 -14.65 1.17
CA SER A 119 -11.31 -15.29 1.59
C SER A 119 -10.19 -15.08 0.57
N VAL A 120 -8.98 -15.43 0.97
CA VAL A 120 -7.79 -15.44 0.10
C VAL A 120 -7.91 -16.47 -1.05
N ASP A 121 -8.84 -17.43 -0.94
CA ASP A 121 -9.21 -18.37 -2.02
C ASP A 121 -10.04 -17.73 -3.13
N GLY A 122 -10.41 -16.46 -2.98
CA GLY A 122 -11.25 -15.75 -3.94
C GLY A 122 -12.73 -16.03 -3.79
N LEU A 123 -13.16 -16.59 -2.65
CA LEU A 123 -14.57 -16.72 -2.32
C LEU A 123 -15.18 -15.33 -2.16
N ALA A 124 -16.34 -15.11 -2.76
CA ALA A 124 -17.05 -13.85 -2.66
C ALA A 124 -17.57 -13.62 -1.23
N ALA A 125 -17.69 -12.35 -0.85
CA ALA A 125 -18.39 -11.98 0.38
C ALA A 125 -19.87 -12.36 0.32
N ALA A 126 -20.48 -12.62 1.47
CA ALA A 126 -21.93 -12.81 1.58
C ALA A 126 -22.66 -11.53 1.18
N ALA A 127 -23.90 -11.65 0.72
CA ALA A 127 -24.70 -10.48 0.36
C ALA A 127 -24.84 -9.50 1.54
N MET A 128 -24.91 -8.19 1.25
CA MET A 128 -24.87 -7.09 2.24
C MET A 128 -25.98 -7.17 3.31
N ARG A 129 -27.05 -7.93 3.07
CA ARG A 129 -28.10 -8.18 4.07
C ARG A 129 -27.68 -9.13 5.19
N TYR A 130 -26.62 -9.94 4.99
CA TYR A 130 -26.12 -10.89 5.97
C TYR A 130 -24.93 -10.38 6.78
N THR A 131 -24.14 -9.47 6.19
CA THR A 131 -22.96 -8.92 6.85
C THR A 131 -23.28 -7.68 7.68
N GLU A 132 -22.50 -7.46 8.72
CA GLU A 132 -22.61 -6.31 9.62
C GLU A 132 -21.25 -5.64 9.76
N ILE A 133 -21.25 -4.32 9.91
CA ILE A 133 -20.03 -3.51 9.94
C ILE A 133 -20.10 -2.40 10.99
N ARG A 134 -18.92 -1.97 11.42
CA ARG A 134 -18.66 -0.73 12.14
C ARG A 134 -17.27 -0.20 11.77
N MET A 135 -16.97 1.05 12.08
CA MET A 135 -15.61 1.56 11.87
C MET A 135 -14.59 0.79 12.71
N ALA A 136 -13.43 0.52 12.15
CA ALA A 136 -12.28 0.06 12.93
C ALA A 136 -11.74 1.19 13.81
N LYS A 137 -11.04 0.87 14.90
CA LYS A 137 -10.54 1.87 15.84
C LYS A 137 -9.64 2.90 15.15
N ILE A 138 -8.74 2.47 14.27
CA ILE A 138 -7.83 3.35 13.53
C ILE A 138 -8.55 4.34 12.59
N SER A 139 -9.74 4.00 12.10
CA SER A 139 -10.51 4.89 11.20
C SER A 139 -10.97 6.17 11.87
N HIS A 140 -11.08 6.19 13.21
CA HIS A 140 -11.37 7.41 13.96
C HIS A 140 -10.25 8.43 13.87
N GLU A 141 -9.00 7.99 13.72
CA GLU A 141 -7.85 8.87 13.54
C GLU A 141 -7.85 9.56 12.16
N MET A 142 -8.59 9.01 11.20
CA MET A 142 -8.80 9.65 9.90
C MET A 142 -9.87 10.75 9.94
N LEU A 143 -10.82 10.65 10.86
CA LEU A 143 -11.95 11.56 11.02
C LEU A 143 -11.80 12.50 12.24
N ALA A 144 -10.66 12.39 12.95
CA ALA A 144 -10.42 13.16 14.16
C ALA A 144 -10.52 14.66 13.88
N ASP A 145 -11.28 15.35 14.73
CA ASP A 145 -11.47 16.80 14.69
C ASP A 145 -12.16 17.31 13.38
N ILE A 146 -12.90 16.45 12.64
CA ILE A 146 -13.57 16.83 11.38
C ILE A 146 -14.64 17.91 11.60
N GLU A 147 -15.27 17.96 12.77
CA GLU A 147 -16.28 18.94 13.15
C GLU A 147 -15.69 20.31 13.56
N GLU A 148 -14.35 20.42 13.60
CA GLU A 148 -13.64 21.64 14.03
C GLU A 148 -13.12 22.48 12.83
N GLU A 149 -13.83 22.47 11.70
CA GLU A 149 -13.50 23.19 10.46
C GLU A 149 -12.09 22.90 9.91
N THR A 150 -11.55 21.73 10.21
CA THR A 150 -10.18 21.31 9.85
C THR A 150 -9.99 21.10 8.35
N VAL A 151 -11.06 20.75 7.64
CA VAL A 151 -11.07 20.49 6.19
C VAL A 151 -12.24 21.21 5.53
N ASN A 152 -12.16 21.35 4.20
CA ASN A 152 -13.24 21.96 3.43
C ASN A 152 -14.32 20.91 3.11
N PHE A 153 -15.55 21.37 3.15
CA PHE A 153 -16.74 20.65 2.73
C PHE A 153 -17.25 21.22 1.40
N GLY A 154 -17.78 20.36 0.57
CA GLY A 154 -18.45 20.72 -0.67
C GLY A 154 -19.87 20.13 -0.73
N PRO A 155 -20.71 20.60 -1.64
CA PRO A 155 -22.03 20.00 -1.84
C PRO A 155 -21.88 18.59 -2.40
N ASN A 156 -22.83 17.71 -2.06
CA ASN A 156 -22.98 16.42 -2.70
C ASN A 156 -23.50 16.57 -4.14
N TYR A 157 -23.83 15.46 -4.79
CA TYR A 157 -24.24 15.43 -6.22
C TYR A 157 -25.53 16.21 -6.53
N ASP A 158 -26.45 16.40 -5.58
CA ASP A 158 -27.71 17.13 -5.75
C ASP A 158 -27.80 18.44 -4.94
N GLY A 159 -26.76 18.77 -4.17
CA GLY A 159 -26.71 19.96 -3.32
C GLY A 159 -27.52 19.87 -2.02
N SER A 160 -28.11 18.72 -1.70
CA SER A 160 -28.93 18.54 -0.48
C SER A 160 -28.12 18.33 0.78
N GLU A 161 -26.90 17.78 0.65
CA GLU A 161 -26.00 17.46 1.74
C GLU A 161 -24.60 18.01 1.47
N HIS A 162 -23.76 18.06 2.49
CA HIS A 162 -22.35 18.43 2.37
C HIS A 162 -21.45 17.23 2.70
N GLU A 163 -20.38 17.08 1.94
CA GLU A 163 -19.38 16.04 2.16
C GLU A 163 -17.97 16.63 2.29
N PRO A 164 -17.07 16.01 3.06
CA PRO A 164 -15.69 16.48 3.16
C PRO A 164 -14.94 16.22 1.85
N LEU A 165 -14.22 17.23 1.36
CA LEU A 165 -13.38 17.10 0.17
C LEU A 165 -12.11 16.27 0.43
N VAL A 166 -11.67 16.22 1.69
CA VAL A 166 -10.55 15.43 2.19
C VAL A 166 -10.76 15.16 3.68
N LEU A 167 -10.22 14.08 4.23
CA LEU A 167 -10.28 13.80 5.67
C LEU A 167 -9.07 14.39 6.41
N PRO A 168 -9.26 14.81 7.69
CA PRO A 168 -8.19 15.37 8.51
C PRO A 168 -7.25 14.31 9.09
N THR A 169 -6.91 13.27 8.35
CA THR A 169 -6.20 12.08 8.80
C THR A 169 -4.93 12.39 9.59
N ARG A 170 -4.70 11.66 10.70
CA ARG A 170 -3.54 11.83 11.58
C ARG A 170 -2.33 10.98 11.17
N PHE A 171 -2.47 10.07 10.22
CA PHE A 171 -1.39 9.19 9.75
C PHE A 171 -1.37 9.12 8.22
N PRO A 172 -0.23 8.82 7.59
CA PRO A 172 -0.07 8.84 6.14
C PRO A 172 -0.72 7.61 5.47
N THR A 173 -2.04 7.59 5.43
CA THR A 173 -2.89 6.48 4.97
C THR A 173 -2.54 6.00 3.57
N LEU A 174 -2.14 6.92 2.68
CA LEU A 174 -1.75 6.58 1.31
C LEU A 174 -0.63 5.55 1.25
N LEU A 175 0.41 5.73 2.07
CA LEU A 175 1.53 4.78 2.14
C LEU A 175 1.19 3.57 3.00
N VAL A 176 0.51 3.79 4.12
CA VAL A 176 0.20 2.73 5.09
C VAL A 176 -0.68 1.63 4.47
N ASN A 177 -1.73 2.00 3.74
CA ASN A 177 -2.63 1.05 3.08
C ASN A 177 -2.43 0.91 1.58
N GLY A 178 -1.64 1.80 0.96
CA GLY A 178 -1.50 1.84 -0.48
C GLY A 178 -2.78 2.23 -1.21
N SER A 179 -2.72 2.19 -2.53
CA SER A 179 -3.88 2.40 -3.40
C SER A 179 -3.62 1.79 -4.77
N SER A 180 -4.65 1.23 -5.41
CA SER A 180 -4.57 0.78 -6.81
C SER A 180 -5.78 1.27 -7.58
N GLY A 181 -5.61 1.71 -8.83
CA GLY A 181 -6.71 2.20 -9.65
C GLY A 181 -6.30 2.39 -11.10
N ILE A 182 -7.28 2.23 -11.98
CA ILE A 182 -7.13 2.43 -13.42
C ILE A 182 -8.02 3.61 -13.82
N ALA A 183 -7.41 4.66 -14.36
CA ALA A 183 -8.08 5.84 -14.89
C ALA A 183 -7.94 5.89 -16.41
N VAL A 184 -8.46 6.96 -17.03
CA VAL A 184 -8.28 7.18 -18.47
C VAL A 184 -6.85 7.66 -18.73
N GLY A 185 -6.07 6.90 -19.50
CA GLY A 185 -4.71 7.23 -19.88
C GLY A 185 -3.65 7.09 -18.78
N MET A 186 -4.03 6.72 -17.55
CA MET A 186 -3.10 6.53 -16.43
C MET A 186 -3.62 5.51 -15.42
N ALA A 187 -2.70 5.00 -14.61
CA ALA A 187 -3.03 4.10 -13.50
C ALA A 187 -2.22 4.48 -12.27
N THR A 188 -2.71 4.12 -11.11
CA THR A 188 -1.96 4.19 -9.84
C THR A 188 -1.83 2.81 -9.24
N ASN A 189 -0.68 2.52 -8.64
CA ASN A 189 -0.46 1.28 -7.90
C ASN A 189 0.60 1.53 -6.83
N ILE A 190 0.15 1.86 -5.63
CA ILE A 190 0.99 2.23 -4.48
C ILE A 190 0.94 1.07 -3.49
N PRO A 191 2.08 0.48 -3.13
CA PRO A 191 2.11 -0.63 -2.19
C PRO A 191 1.84 -0.15 -0.75
N PRO A 192 1.29 -1.01 0.11
CA PRO A 192 1.16 -0.74 1.54
C PRO A 192 2.50 -0.82 2.27
N HIS A 193 2.61 -0.13 3.41
CA HIS A 193 3.81 -0.05 4.23
C HIS A 193 3.50 -0.23 5.72
N ASN A 194 4.51 -0.57 6.49
CA ASN A 194 4.40 -0.62 7.94
C ASN A 194 4.16 0.79 8.51
N LEU A 195 3.22 0.90 9.45
CA LEU A 195 2.84 2.17 10.06
C LEU A 195 4.00 2.80 10.83
N SER A 196 4.71 2.01 11.64
CA SER A 196 5.83 2.49 12.45
C SER A 196 6.97 3.03 11.58
N ASP A 197 7.32 2.32 10.49
CA ASP A 197 8.37 2.75 9.56
C ASP A 197 7.96 4.05 8.85
N THR A 198 6.71 4.15 8.42
CA THR A 198 6.19 5.33 7.73
C THR A 198 6.11 6.54 8.65
N VAL A 199 5.67 6.35 9.91
CA VAL A 199 5.67 7.41 10.93
C VAL A 199 7.10 7.84 11.26
N ASN A 200 8.05 6.91 11.40
CA ASN A 200 9.46 7.27 11.64
C ASN A 200 10.03 8.13 10.51
N ALA A 201 9.69 7.84 9.26
CA ALA A 201 10.08 8.67 8.12
C ALA A 201 9.43 10.08 8.16
N CYS A 202 8.16 10.19 8.59
CA CYS A 202 7.52 11.48 8.83
C CYS A 202 8.22 12.28 9.93
N LEU A 203 8.54 11.63 11.06
CA LEU A 203 9.25 12.25 12.18
C LEU A 203 10.63 12.75 11.74
N ARG A 204 11.36 11.96 10.94
CA ARG A 204 12.66 12.38 10.39
C ARG A 204 12.54 13.63 9.51
N LEU A 205 11.50 13.72 8.66
CA LEU A 205 11.23 14.91 7.83
C LEU A 205 10.79 16.12 8.64
N LEU A 206 10.12 15.93 9.79
CA LEU A 206 9.79 17.01 10.71
C LEU A 206 11.03 17.60 11.37
N ASP A 207 12.01 16.74 11.72
CA ASP A 207 13.29 17.15 12.33
C ASP A 207 14.21 17.85 11.34
N ALA A 208 14.29 17.32 10.12
CA ALA A 208 15.15 17.82 9.06
C ALA A 208 14.41 17.79 7.71
N PRO A 209 13.74 18.88 7.32
CA PRO A 209 12.98 18.96 6.06
C PRO A 209 13.83 18.68 4.81
N ASP A 210 15.14 18.94 4.89
CA ASP A 210 16.09 18.75 3.80
C ASP A 210 16.64 17.30 3.72
N THR A 211 16.17 16.37 4.59
CA THR A 211 16.60 14.96 4.58
C THR A 211 16.59 14.39 3.16
N GLU A 212 17.71 13.75 2.77
CA GLU A 212 17.83 13.11 1.47
C GLU A 212 16.88 11.90 1.34
N ILE A 213 16.43 11.64 0.12
CA ILE A 213 15.47 10.55 -0.12
C ILE A 213 16.03 9.17 0.22
N ASP A 214 17.35 8.96 0.08
CA ASP A 214 17.99 7.69 0.41
C ASP A 214 17.91 7.38 1.90
N GLU A 215 18.00 8.38 2.77
CA GLU A 215 17.82 8.21 4.21
C GLU A 215 16.38 7.80 4.57
N LEU A 216 15.37 8.36 3.90
CA LEU A 216 13.98 7.96 4.07
C LEU A 216 13.73 6.52 3.57
N ILE A 217 14.41 6.14 2.48
CA ILE A 217 14.36 4.77 1.96
C ILE A 217 14.98 3.79 2.95
N ASP A 218 16.05 4.17 3.62
CA ASP A 218 16.70 3.30 4.61
C ASP A 218 15.85 3.15 5.90
N ILE A 219 14.98 4.11 6.23
CA ILE A 219 14.00 4.01 7.32
C ILE A 219 12.83 3.08 6.93
N ILE A 220 12.22 3.27 5.77
CA ILE A 220 11.04 2.50 5.32
C ILE A 220 11.45 1.13 4.78
N GLN A 221 12.65 1.02 4.19
CA GLN A 221 13.29 -0.14 3.57
C GLN A 221 12.50 -0.68 2.36
N ALA A 222 11.28 -1.19 2.58
CA ALA A 222 10.45 -1.82 1.55
C ALA A 222 8.96 -1.78 1.93
N PRO A 223 8.04 -2.06 0.99
CA PRO A 223 6.63 -2.29 1.28
C PRO A 223 6.42 -3.36 2.36
N ASP A 224 5.25 -3.33 3.00
CA ASP A 224 4.83 -4.31 3.99
C ASP A 224 3.42 -4.81 3.63
N PHE A 225 3.35 -5.98 3.03
CA PHE A 225 2.11 -6.52 2.49
C PHE A 225 1.26 -7.20 3.56
N PRO A 226 -0.08 -7.09 3.51
CA PRO A 226 -0.98 -7.71 4.49
C PRO A 226 -0.88 -9.24 4.53
N THR A 227 -0.50 -9.88 3.43
CA THR A 227 -0.33 -11.33 3.29
C THR A 227 1.07 -11.83 3.64
N GLY A 228 1.95 -10.95 4.14
CA GLY A 228 3.34 -11.31 4.45
C GLY A 228 4.17 -11.49 3.20
N ALA A 229 4.69 -12.69 2.98
CA ALA A 229 5.63 -13.05 1.92
C ALA A 229 7.01 -12.38 2.05
N THR A 230 7.96 -12.79 1.21
CA THR A 230 9.32 -12.25 1.21
C THR A 230 9.53 -11.33 0.02
N ILE A 231 9.98 -10.10 0.27
CA ILE A 231 10.42 -9.17 -0.76
C ILE A 231 11.84 -9.57 -1.19
N TYR A 232 12.03 -9.83 -2.48
CA TYR A 232 13.24 -10.38 -3.02
C TYR A 232 13.98 -9.36 -3.90
N GLY A 233 15.09 -8.82 -3.35
CA GLY A 233 15.85 -7.73 -3.97
C GLY A 233 15.25 -6.35 -3.76
N LEU A 234 16.11 -5.36 -3.47
CA LEU A 234 15.69 -4.00 -3.13
C LEU A 234 15.89 -2.97 -4.25
N SER A 235 16.55 -3.34 -5.36
CA SER A 235 16.86 -2.39 -6.45
C SER A 235 15.62 -1.76 -7.05
N GLY A 236 14.61 -2.55 -7.38
CA GLY A 236 13.35 -2.06 -7.95
C GLY A 236 12.47 -1.32 -6.94
N VAL A 237 12.59 -1.63 -5.64
CA VAL A 237 11.94 -0.85 -4.55
C VAL A 237 12.58 0.53 -4.45
N ARG A 238 13.92 0.62 -4.39
CA ARG A 238 14.66 1.88 -4.33
C ARG A 238 14.38 2.76 -5.55
N GLU A 239 14.34 2.17 -6.74
CA GLU A 239 13.95 2.87 -7.96
C GLU A 239 12.52 3.43 -7.85
N GLY A 240 11.57 2.61 -7.40
CA GLY A 240 10.18 3.00 -7.18
C GLY A 240 10.05 4.19 -6.21
N TYR A 241 10.77 4.16 -5.11
CA TYR A 241 10.73 5.24 -4.13
C TYR A 241 11.40 6.53 -4.61
N LYS A 242 12.47 6.45 -5.43
CA LYS A 242 13.16 7.61 -6.00
C LYS A 242 12.40 8.26 -7.14
N THR A 243 11.77 7.47 -7.99
CA THR A 243 11.19 7.96 -9.25
C THR A 243 9.66 7.94 -9.29
N GLY A 244 9.02 7.27 -8.32
CA GLY A 244 7.59 6.97 -8.34
C GLY A 244 7.22 5.76 -9.20
N ARG A 245 8.17 5.12 -9.90
CA ARG A 245 7.97 3.91 -10.71
C ARG A 245 9.04 2.87 -10.43
N GLY A 246 8.61 1.63 -10.19
CA GLY A 246 9.52 0.54 -9.90
C GLY A 246 8.82 -0.80 -9.88
N ARG A 247 9.55 -1.85 -9.51
CA ARG A 247 9.03 -3.22 -9.45
C ARG A 247 9.50 -3.91 -8.18
N VAL A 248 8.58 -4.44 -7.41
CA VAL A 248 8.85 -5.25 -6.21
C VAL A 248 8.64 -6.71 -6.59
N ILE A 249 9.60 -7.57 -6.32
CA ILE A 249 9.46 -9.02 -6.47
C ILE A 249 9.05 -9.59 -5.11
N MET A 250 7.96 -10.35 -5.09
CA MET A 250 7.43 -11.01 -3.91
C MET A 250 7.50 -12.52 -4.11
N ARG A 251 8.00 -13.25 -3.11
CA ARG A 251 7.98 -14.71 -3.06
C ARG A 251 7.15 -15.18 -1.89
N GLY A 252 6.30 -16.18 -2.12
CA GLY A 252 5.60 -16.87 -1.05
C GLY A 252 6.59 -17.44 -0.04
N LYS A 253 6.22 -17.40 1.25
CA LYS A 253 7.03 -18.00 2.31
C LYS A 253 6.81 -19.50 2.33
N THR A 254 7.89 -20.24 2.31
CA THR A 254 7.86 -21.70 2.26
C THR A 254 8.90 -22.29 3.21
N HIS A 255 8.62 -23.49 3.70
CA HIS A 255 9.59 -24.30 4.40
C HIS A 255 9.52 -25.76 3.94
N ILE A 256 10.55 -26.54 4.22
CA ILE A 256 10.65 -27.93 3.83
C ILE A 256 10.48 -28.81 5.08
N GLU A 257 9.56 -29.77 5.01
CA GLU A 257 9.31 -30.75 6.07
C GLU A 257 9.66 -32.17 5.61
N PRO A 258 10.34 -32.96 6.45
CA PRO A 258 10.52 -34.39 6.19
C PRO A 258 9.21 -35.13 6.41
N ILE A 259 8.81 -36.00 5.46
CA ILE A 259 7.59 -36.80 5.53
C ILE A 259 7.88 -38.31 5.41
N GLY A 260 6.95 -39.15 5.91
CA GLY A 260 7.09 -40.61 5.91
C GLY A 260 7.65 -41.16 7.23
N LYS A 261 7.61 -42.48 7.37
CA LYS A 261 7.97 -43.16 8.65
C LYS A 261 9.42 -42.95 9.10
N ASN A 262 10.33 -42.61 8.19
CA ASN A 262 11.74 -42.40 8.47
C ASN A 262 12.29 -41.08 7.86
N GLY A 263 11.43 -40.13 7.46
CA GLY A 263 11.87 -38.90 6.78
C GLY A 263 12.42 -39.17 5.36
N GLU A 264 11.95 -40.23 4.67
CA GLU A 264 12.49 -40.66 3.36
C GLU A 264 12.04 -39.77 2.19
N ARG A 265 11.09 -38.88 2.42
CA ARG A 265 10.58 -37.93 1.43
C ARG A 265 10.51 -36.54 2.08
N GLU A 266 10.45 -35.53 1.25
CA GLU A 266 10.30 -34.14 1.67
C GLU A 266 8.96 -33.60 1.15
N ALA A 267 8.41 -32.61 1.84
CA ALA A 267 7.31 -31.79 1.38
C ALA A 267 7.69 -30.33 1.43
N ILE A 268 7.30 -29.58 0.41
CA ILE A 268 7.34 -28.12 0.42
C ILE A 268 6.02 -27.64 0.99
N VAL A 269 6.06 -26.87 2.06
CA VAL A 269 4.89 -26.27 2.68
C VAL A 269 4.89 -24.77 2.38
N ILE A 270 3.76 -24.27 1.87
CA ILE A 270 3.56 -22.84 1.62
C ILE A 270 2.77 -22.26 2.79
N ASP A 271 3.38 -21.33 3.51
CA ASP A 271 2.80 -20.65 4.67
C ASP A 271 2.17 -19.30 4.31
N GLU A 272 2.77 -18.60 3.34
CA GLU A 272 2.31 -17.30 2.87
C GLU A 272 2.43 -17.21 1.34
N ILE A 273 1.51 -16.48 0.71
CA ILE A 273 1.49 -16.23 -0.72
C ILE A 273 1.69 -14.75 -1.02
N PRO A 274 2.20 -14.39 -2.22
CA PRO A 274 2.34 -12.99 -2.61
C PRO A 274 1.02 -12.23 -2.55
N TYR A 275 1.12 -10.93 -2.28
CA TYR A 275 -0.04 -10.04 -2.19
C TYR A 275 -0.86 -10.04 -3.48
N GLN A 276 -2.18 -10.08 -3.35
CA GLN A 276 -3.16 -10.15 -4.44
C GLN A 276 -3.19 -11.48 -5.23
N VAL A 277 -2.40 -12.47 -4.85
CA VAL A 277 -2.50 -13.81 -5.42
C VAL A 277 -3.68 -14.57 -4.81
N ASN A 278 -4.45 -15.23 -5.65
CA ASN A 278 -5.54 -16.11 -5.24
C ASN A 278 -4.99 -17.51 -4.94
N LYS A 279 -5.17 -17.99 -3.70
CA LYS A 279 -4.64 -19.28 -3.24
C LYS A 279 -5.20 -20.46 -4.06
N ALA A 280 -6.50 -20.51 -4.29
CA ALA A 280 -7.14 -21.61 -5.01
C ALA A 280 -6.63 -21.70 -6.47
N LYS A 281 -6.48 -20.55 -7.15
CA LYS A 281 -5.90 -20.50 -8.51
C LYS A 281 -4.42 -20.88 -8.54
N LEU A 282 -3.66 -20.54 -7.50
CA LEU A 282 -2.27 -20.98 -7.36
C LEU A 282 -2.19 -22.50 -7.25
N VAL A 283 -2.99 -23.10 -6.38
CA VAL A 283 -3.04 -24.57 -6.19
C VAL A 283 -3.50 -25.26 -7.47
N GLU A 284 -4.54 -24.76 -8.13
CA GLU A 284 -5.01 -25.26 -9.44
C GLU A 284 -3.90 -25.21 -10.50
N LYS A 285 -3.20 -24.09 -10.62
CA LYS A 285 -2.08 -23.92 -11.58
C LYS A 285 -0.95 -24.90 -11.32
N ILE A 286 -0.59 -25.15 -10.06
CA ILE A 286 0.42 -26.17 -9.71
C ILE A 286 -0.06 -27.55 -10.17
N GLY A 287 -1.33 -27.90 -9.88
CA GLY A 287 -1.93 -29.18 -10.30
C GLY A 287 -1.94 -29.36 -11.83
N ASP A 288 -2.22 -28.29 -12.58
CA ASP A 288 -2.18 -28.30 -14.06
C ASP A 288 -0.77 -28.58 -14.58
N LEU A 289 0.24 -27.87 -14.07
CA LEU A 289 1.64 -28.07 -14.47
C LEU A 289 2.13 -29.49 -14.19
N VAL A 290 1.67 -30.10 -13.08
CA VAL A 290 1.98 -31.50 -12.75
C VAL A 290 1.30 -32.47 -13.76
N ARG A 291 0.03 -32.22 -14.09
CA ARG A 291 -0.72 -33.03 -15.09
C ARG A 291 -0.10 -32.91 -16.49
N GLU A 292 0.36 -31.75 -16.90
CA GLU A 292 1.03 -31.45 -18.14
C GLU A 292 2.48 -31.98 -18.19
N LYS A 293 3.00 -32.51 -17.07
CA LYS A 293 4.39 -32.92 -16.90
C LYS A 293 5.43 -31.81 -17.14
N THR A 294 5.01 -30.57 -17.01
CA THR A 294 5.92 -29.41 -17.05
C THR A 294 6.65 -29.24 -15.71
N LEU A 295 6.00 -29.63 -14.63
CA LEU A 295 6.55 -29.69 -13.29
C LEU A 295 6.56 -31.15 -12.82
N GLU A 296 7.76 -31.73 -12.76
CA GLU A 296 7.97 -33.10 -12.31
C GLU A 296 8.43 -33.14 -10.84
N GLY A 297 8.44 -34.33 -10.24
CA GLY A 297 8.93 -34.51 -8.85
C GLY A 297 7.88 -34.39 -7.78
N ILE A 298 6.66 -33.94 -8.08
CA ILE A 298 5.54 -33.84 -7.11
C ILE A 298 4.76 -35.16 -7.09
N SER A 299 4.44 -35.67 -5.90
CA SER A 299 3.61 -36.85 -5.69
C SER A 299 2.18 -36.53 -5.30
N GLU A 300 1.98 -35.51 -4.44
CA GLU A 300 0.67 -35.10 -3.95
C GLU A 300 0.65 -33.59 -3.66
N LEU A 301 -0.52 -33.00 -3.83
CA LEU A 301 -0.78 -31.58 -3.54
C LEU A 301 -2.06 -31.48 -2.70
N ARG A 302 -1.96 -30.89 -1.50
CA ARG A 302 -3.10 -30.74 -0.58
C ARG A 302 -3.13 -29.32 -0.03
N ASP A 303 -4.34 -28.81 0.15
CA ASP A 303 -4.60 -27.58 0.92
C ASP A 303 -5.08 -28.00 2.32
N GLU A 304 -4.25 -27.77 3.31
CA GLU A 304 -4.50 -28.05 4.73
C GLU A 304 -4.74 -26.76 5.54
N SER A 305 -5.01 -25.63 4.84
CA SER A 305 -5.24 -24.34 5.49
C SER A 305 -6.48 -24.38 6.37
N ASP A 306 -6.37 -23.82 7.56
CA ASP A 306 -7.45 -23.71 8.53
C ASP A 306 -7.47 -22.34 9.23
N LYS A 307 -8.23 -22.20 10.32
CA LYS A 307 -8.30 -20.95 11.10
C LYS A 307 -6.99 -20.55 11.78
N SER A 308 -6.02 -21.46 11.89
CA SER A 308 -4.70 -21.18 12.48
C SER A 308 -3.72 -20.60 11.47
N GLY A 309 -3.99 -20.76 10.17
CA GLY A 309 -3.14 -20.20 9.13
C GLY A 309 -3.25 -20.90 7.78
N MET A 310 -2.50 -20.38 6.82
CA MET A 310 -2.35 -20.98 5.51
C MET A 310 -1.35 -22.14 5.59
N ARG A 311 -1.71 -23.26 4.95
CA ARG A 311 -0.85 -24.43 4.84
C ARG A 311 -1.16 -25.19 3.56
N VAL A 312 -0.39 -24.98 2.50
CA VAL A 312 -0.48 -25.76 1.26
C VAL A 312 0.70 -26.70 1.20
N VAL A 313 0.45 -28.00 1.19
CA VAL A 313 1.47 -29.06 1.27
C VAL A 313 1.68 -29.68 -0.10
N ILE A 314 2.93 -29.66 -0.57
CA ILE A 314 3.38 -30.22 -1.83
C ILE A 314 4.35 -31.38 -1.51
N GLU A 315 3.86 -32.62 -1.53
CA GLU A 315 4.71 -33.78 -1.29
C GLU A 315 5.56 -34.12 -2.50
N LEU A 316 6.83 -34.35 -2.27
CA LEU A 316 7.77 -34.72 -3.32
C LEU A 316 7.88 -36.26 -3.46
N LYS A 317 8.28 -36.70 -4.66
CA LYS A 317 8.66 -38.07 -4.89
C LYS A 317 9.99 -38.39 -4.21
N ARG A 318 10.30 -39.69 -4.03
CA ARG A 318 11.59 -40.10 -3.45
C ARG A 318 12.75 -39.61 -4.28
N ASN A 319 13.81 -39.15 -3.62
CA ASN A 319 15.08 -38.67 -4.21
C ASN A 319 14.94 -37.41 -5.10
N GLU A 320 13.82 -36.66 -4.98
CA GLU A 320 13.72 -35.35 -5.60
C GLU A 320 14.34 -34.30 -4.66
N ASN A 321 14.93 -33.27 -5.27
CA ASN A 321 15.51 -32.14 -4.53
C ASN A 321 14.45 -31.05 -4.36
N ALA A 322 14.08 -30.77 -3.10
CA ALA A 322 13.06 -29.79 -2.77
C ALA A 322 13.41 -28.38 -3.25
N GLU A 323 14.67 -27.95 -3.20
CA GLU A 323 15.10 -26.63 -3.64
C GLU A 323 14.90 -26.43 -5.15
N VAL A 324 15.20 -27.46 -5.95
CA VAL A 324 15.02 -27.41 -7.40
C VAL A 324 13.54 -27.29 -7.77
N VAL A 325 12.68 -28.11 -7.13
CA VAL A 325 11.23 -28.05 -7.34
C VAL A 325 10.68 -26.69 -6.88
N LEU A 326 11.16 -26.17 -5.77
CA LEU A 326 10.76 -24.85 -5.26
C LEU A 326 11.15 -23.73 -6.24
N ASN A 327 12.35 -23.75 -6.80
CA ASN A 327 12.79 -22.81 -7.82
C ASN A 327 11.93 -22.88 -9.09
N GLN A 328 11.53 -24.09 -9.49
CA GLN A 328 10.59 -24.27 -10.60
C GLN A 328 9.20 -23.71 -10.28
N LEU A 329 8.69 -23.91 -9.06
CA LEU A 329 7.44 -23.31 -8.59
C LEU A 329 7.49 -21.78 -8.65
N TYR A 330 8.57 -21.16 -8.19
CA TYR A 330 8.76 -19.70 -8.30
C TYR A 330 8.79 -19.20 -9.75
N LYS A 331 9.37 -19.97 -10.67
CA LYS A 331 9.46 -19.56 -12.10
C LYS A 331 8.18 -19.76 -12.87
N LEU A 332 7.41 -20.80 -12.56
CA LEU A 332 6.28 -21.26 -13.36
C LEU A 332 4.91 -20.88 -12.81
N THR A 333 4.85 -20.38 -11.56
CA THR A 333 3.60 -20.13 -10.87
C THR A 333 3.61 -18.75 -10.19
N PRO A 334 2.43 -18.20 -9.81
CA PRO A 334 2.34 -16.98 -9.02
C PRO A 334 2.87 -17.08 -7.56
N LEU A 335 3.53 -18.18 -7.18
CA LEU A 335 4.25 -18.27 -5.91
C LEU A 335 5.39 -17.24 -5.84
N GLN A 336 5.93 -16.83 -6.97
CA GLN A 336 6.67 -15.58 -7.15
C GLN A 336 5.90 -14.68 -8.09
N ASP A 337 5.59 -13.47 -7.64
CA ASP A 337 4.92 -12.46 -8.45
C ASP A 337 5.58 -11.10 -8.27
N SER A 338 5.24 -10.16 -9.11
CA SER A 338 5.79 -8.81 -9.06
C SER A 338 4.72 -7.76 -8.92
N PHE A 339 4.93 -6.85 -7.96
CA PHE A 339 4.11 -5.65 -7.78
C PHE A 339 4.77 -4.47 -8.50
N GLY A 340 4.09 -3.91 -9.50
CA GLY A 340 4.55 -2.71 -10.21
C GLY A 340 4.22 -1.46 -9.42
N ILE A 341 5.22 -0.73 -8.91
CA ILE A 341 5.02 0.56 -8.25
C ILE A 341 4.71 1.63 -9.29
N ASN A 342 3.65 2.40 -9.08
CA ASN A 342 3.29 3.59 -9.87
C ASN A 342 2.58 4.59 -8.96
N MET A 343 3.31 5.57 -8.42
CA MET A 343 2.83 6.50 -7.40
C MET A 343 2.15 7.72 -8.01
N VAL A 344 1.09 7.50 -8.81
CA VAL A 344 0.25 8.55 -9.37
C VAL A 344 -0.86 8.89 -8.39
N VAL A 345 -0.96 10.15 -7.98
CA VAL A 345 -1.90 10.66 -6.99
C VAL A 345 -2.47 12.01 -7.40
N LEU A 346 -3.54 12.44 -6.73
CA LEU A 346 -4.07 13.78 -6.88
C LEU A 346 -3.37 14.74 -5.89
N VAL A 347 -2.77 15.79 -6.43
CA VAL A 347 -2.26 16.94 -5.67
C VAL A 347 -3.02 18.16 -6.12
N ASP A 348 -3.77 18.78 -5.21
CA ASP A 348 -4.62 19.94 -5.51
C ASP A 348 -5.55 19.70 -6.74
N GLY A 349 -6.14 18.49 -6.81
CA GLY A 349 -7.05 18.07 -7.88
C GLY A 349 -6.37 17.70 -9.21
N GLN A 350 -5.04 17.71 -9.29
CA GLN A 350 -4.30 17.36 -10.49
C GLN A 350 -3.54 16.04 -10.33
N PRO A 351 -3.56 15.13 -11.32
CA PRO A 351 -2.79 13.90 -11.26
C PRO A 351 -1.28 14.21 -11.39
N ARG A 352 -0.49 13.69 -10.46
CA ARG A 352 0.98 13.81 -10.45
C ARG A 352 1.63 12.49 -10.07
N LEU A 353 2.76 12.22 -10.70
CA LEU A 353 3.66 11.15 -10.29
C LEU A 353 4.61 11.71 -9.24
N LEU A 354 4.58 11.14 -8.04
CA LEU A 354 5.39 11.59 -6.91
C LEU A 354 6.38 10.51 -6.48
N ASN A 355 7.49 10.95 -5.87
CA ASN A 355 8.42 10.07 -5.17
C ASN A 355 8.05 9.97 -3.67
N LEU A 356 8.74 9.10 -2.94
CA LEU A 356 8.47 8.85 -1.52
C LEU A 356 8.53 10.13 -0.67
N LYS A 357 9.60 10.94 -0.82
CA LYS A 357 9.78 12.19 -0.07
C LYS A 357 8.64 13.18 -0.33
N GLN A 358 8.23 13.31 -1.60
CA GLN A 358 7.14 14.21 -1.97
C GLN A 358 5.81 13.80 -1.35
N ILE A 359 5.48 12.49 -1.34
CA ILE A 359 4.25 12.00 -0.71
C ILE A 359 4.23 12.31 0.80
N LEU A 360 5.33 12.03 1.50
CA LEU A 360 5.44 12.32 2.93
C LEU A 360 5.37 13.82 3.22
N SER A 361 5.99 14.65 2.36
CA SER A 361 5.95 16.12 2.49
C SER A 361 4.55 16.69 2.29
N GLU A 362 3.78 16.16 1.33
CA GLU A 362 2.39 16.57 1.11
C GLU A 362 1.49 16.17 2.28
N PHE A 363 1.68 14.99 2.84
CA PHE A 363 0.99 14.59 4.07
C PHE A 363 1.31 15.54 5.23
N LEU A 364 2.58 15.86 5.48
CA LEU A 364 2.98 16.78 6.55
C LEU A 364 2.46 18.21 6.32
N ARG A 365 2.41 18.67 5.05
CA ARG A 365 1.77 19.93 4.67
C ARG A 365 0.29 19.94 5.07
N HIS A 366 -0.43 18.87 4.75
CA HIS A 366 -1.83 18.71 5.14
C HIS A 366 -2.01 18.70 6.66
N ARG A 367 -1.15 17.99 7.41
CA ARG A 367 -1.20 17.99 8.87
C ARG A 367 -1.00 19.38 9.47
N ARG A 368 -0.06 20.17 8.94
CA ARG A 368 0.13 21.56 9.38
C ARG A 368 -1.13 22.39 9.18
N GLU A 369 -1.78 22.26 8.03
CA GLU A 369 -3.04 22.95 7.74
C GLU A 369 -4.15 22.53 8.71
N VAL A 370 -4.34 21.23 8.92
CA VAL A 370 -5.35 20.67 9.83
C VAL A 370 -5.16 21.18 11.27
N VAL A 371 -3.93 21.12 11.80
CA VAL A 371 -3.62 21.58 13.16
C VAL A 371 -3.83 23.09 13.30
N THR A 372 -3.42 23.87 12.29
CA THR A 372 -3.63 25.31 12.27
C THR A 372 -5.12 25.66 12.28
N ARG A 373 -5.92 25.05 11.41
CA ARG A 373 -7.37 25.31 11.32
C ARG A 373 -8.10 24.88 12.58
N ARG A 374 -7.76 23.71 13.13
CA ARG A 374 -8.27 23.23 14.42
C ARG A 374 -8.00 24.24 15.55
N THR A 375 -6.77 24.72 15.62
CA THR A 375 -6.37 25.68 16.66
C THR A 375 -7.11 27.02 16.50
N LEU A 376 -7.29 27.48 15.26
CA LEU A 376 -8.10 28.68 14.97
C LEU A 376 -9.56 28.49 15.40
N PHE A 377 -10.18 27.35 15.10
CA PHE A 377 -11.53 27.03 15.50
C PHE A 377 -11.67 27.05 17.05
N ARG A 378 -10.75 26.36 17.73
CA ARG A 378 -10.72 26.32 19.20
C ARG A 378 -10.48 27.70 19.82
N LEU A 379 -9.63 28.51 19.20
CA LEU A 379 -9.39 29.90 19.62
C LEU A 379 -10.67 30.76 19.49
N LYS A 380 -11.34 30.69 18.32
CA LYS A 380 -12.62 31.41 18.11
C LYS A 380 -13.67 31.00 19.13
N LYS A 381 -13.78 29.69 19.38
CA LYS A 381 -14.71 29.13 20.36
C LYS A 381 -14.36 29.61 21.80
N ALA A 382 -13.09 29.53 22.19
CA ALA A 382 -12.65 29.98 23.52
C ALA A 382 -12.84 31.47 23.71
N ARG A 383 -12.57 32.32 22.71
CA ARG A 383 -12.86 33.75 22.74
C ARG A 383 -14.35 34.05 22.90
N HIS A 384 -15.19 33.29 22.18
CA HIS A 384 -16.65 33.42 22.29
C HIS A 384 -17.16 33.03 23.70
N GLU A 385 -16.69 31.89 24.22
CA GLU A 385 -17.02 31.44 25.58
C GLU A 385 -16.51 32.41 26.67
N GLY A 386 -15.29 32.93 26.51
CA GLY A 386 -14.70 33.94 27.39
C GLY A 386 -15.51 35.24 27.40
N HIS A 387 -15.93 35.71 26.25
CA HIS A 387 -16.78 36.88 26.10
C HIS A 387 -18.14 36.72 26.80
N ILE A 388 -18.77 35.53 26.67
CA ILE A 388 -19.99 35.21 27.42
C ILE A 388 -19.74 35.19 28.94
N ALA A 389 -18.61 34.64 29.38
CA ALA A 389 -18.24 34.59 30.79
C ALA A 389 -18.04 36.00 31.38
N GLU A 390 -17.42 36.93 30.63
CA GLU A 390 -17.33 38.33 31.01
C GLU A 390 -18.71 38.96 31.21
N GLY A 391 -19.65 38.78 30.29
CA GLY A 391 -21.01 39.26 30.39
C GLY A 391 -21.73 38.72 31.63
N LYS A 392 -21.54 37.45 31.97
CA LYS A 392 -22.08 36.84 33.20
C LYS A 392 -21.45 37.43 34.46
N ALA A 393 -20.14 37.70 34.45
CA ALA A 393 -19.44 38.36 35.58
C ALA A 393 -19.95 39.80 35.79
N VAL A 394 -20.20 40.53 34.71
CA VAL A 394 -20.86 41.85 34.79
C VAL A 394 -22.25 41.73 35.40
N ALA A 395 -23.04 40.73 35.00
CA ALA A 395 -24.38 40.51 35.54
C ALA A 395 -24.36 40.20 37.04
N LEU A 396 -23.41 39.38 37.50
CA LEU A 396 -23.24 39.07 38.91
C LEU A 396 -22.85 40.29 39.74
N SER A 397 -21.97 41.17 39.24
CA SER A 397 -21.58 42.43 39.88
C SER A 397 -22.73 43.42 39.99
N ASN A 398 -23.78 43.30 39.19
CA ASN A 398 -24.93 44.20 39.11
C ASN A 398 -26.28 43.48 39.30
N ILE A 399 -26.29 42.40 40.06
CA ILE A 399 -27.39 41.43 40.05
C ILE A 399 -28.75 42.06 40.43
N ASP A 400 -28.79 42.88 41.48
CA ASP A 400 -30.02 43.48 41.95
C ASP A 400 -30.62 44.45 40.90
N GLU A 401 -29.75 45.21 40.25
CA GLU A 401 -30.12 46.19 39.25
C GLU A 401 -30.64 45.52 37.98
N ILE A 402 -29.99 44.43 37.56
CA ILE A 402 -30.38 43.64 36.39
C ILE A 402 -31.71 42.91 36.63
N ILE A 403 -31.90 42.32 37.80
CA ILE A 403 -33.18 41.69 38.17
C ILE A 403 -34.32 42.70 38.17
N LYS A 404 -34.08 43.89 38.72
CA LYS A 404 -35.05 44.98 38.73
C LYS A 404 -35.40 45.40 37.30
N LEU A 405 -34.37 45.62 36.44
CA LEU A 405 -34.57 46.00 35.05
C LEU A 405 -35.36 44.95 34.26
N ILE A 406 -35.08 43.65 34.44
CA ILE A 406 -35.81 42.58 33.78
C ILE A 406 -37.26 42.54 34.22
N LYS A 407 -37.52 42.66 35.54
CA LYS A 407 -38.89 42.67 36.09
C LYS A 407 -39.73 43.89 35.64
N GLU A 408 -39.10 45.04 35.42
CA GLU A 408 -39.74 46.28 34.98
C GLU A 408 -39.88 46.36 33.44
N SER A 409 -39.35 45.37 32.70
CA SER A 409 -39.42 45.34 31.25
C SER A 409 -40.63 44.50 30.80
N PRO A 410 -41.45 45.00 29.84
CA PRO A 410 -42.64 44.33 29.37
C PRO A 410 -42.38 43.01 28.62
N ASN A 411 -41.21 42.90 28.02
CA ASN A 411 -40.80 41.72 27.26
C ASN A 411 -39.26 41.59 27.23
N ALA A 412 -38.77 40.42 26.76
CA ALA A 412 -37.32 40.12 26.72
C ALA A 412 -36.54 41.02 25.73
N ALA A 413 -37.18 41.50 24.67
CA ALA A 413 -36.53 42.39 23.70
C ALA A 413 -36.23 43.76 24.31
N GLU A 414 -37.20 44.37 24.99
CA GLU A 414 -37.00 45.63 25.72
C GLU A 414 -36.00 45.49 26.87
N ALA A 415 -35.98 44.36 27.56
CA ALA A 415 -34.99 44.09 28.58
C ALA A 415 -33.58 44.03 27.96
N LYS A 416 -33.42 43.39 26.81
CA LYS A 416 -32.18 43.35 26.05
C LYS A 416 -31.71 44.75 25.64
N ASP A 417 -32.58 45.54 25.05
CA ASP A 417 -32.24 46.91 24.63
C ASP A 417 -31.79 47.80 25.83
N LYS A 418 -32.44 47.68 26.99
CA LYS A 418 -32.04 48.38 28.20
C LYS A 418 -30.72 47.89 28.77
N LEU A 419 -30.40 46.61 28.64
CA LEU A 419 -29.09 46.05 29.03
C LEU A 419 -27.97 46.60 28.16
N LEU A 420 -28.21 46.83 26.88
CA LEU A 420 -27.23 47.33 25.90
C LEU A 420 -27.03 48.85 25.96
N ALA A 421 -28.06 49.59 26.44
CA ALA A 421 -28.11 51.06 26.35
C ALA A 421 -27.15 51.80 27.29
N ARG A 422 -26.59 51.11 28.30
CA ARG A 422 -25.76 51.76 29.33
C ARG A 422 -24.53 50.95 29.74
N PRO A 423 -23.50 51.61 30.31
CA PRO A 423 -22.36 50.90 30.90
C PRO A 423 -22.77 50.28 32.25
N TRP A 424 -22.13 49.19 32.61
CA TRP A 424 -22.31 48.46 33.84
C TRP A 424 -21.05 48.44 34.69
N ARG A 425 -21.17 48.25 35.99
CA ARG A 425 -20.02 48.10 36.91
C ARG A 425 -19.23 46.85 36.49
N SER A 426 -17.90 46.96 36.53
CA SER A 426 -17.02 45.95 35.98
C SER A 426 -15.94 45.45 36.96
N SER A 427 -16.11 45.71 38.27
CA SER A 427 -15.08 45.39 39.26
C SER A 427 -14.59 43.95 39.21
N LEU A 428 -15.49 43.00 39.06
CA LEU A 428 -15.12 41.58 38.92
C LEU A 428 -14.41 41.30 37.60
N VAL A 429 -14.82 41.91 36.50
CA VAL A 429 -14.18 41.76 35.17
C VAL A 429 -12.81 42.43 35.18
N GLU A 430 -12.67 43.61 35.78
CA GLU A 430 -11.39 44.31 35.96
C GLU A 430 -10.40 43.46 36.76
N GLU A 431 -10.86 42.84 37.84
CA GLU A 431 -10.06 41.88 38.61
C GLU A 431 -9.64 40.67 37.80
N MET A 432 -10.56 40.07 37.04
CA MET A 432 -10.31 38.94 36.14
C MET A 432 -9.27 39.31 35.07
N LEU A 433 -9.39 40.45 34.42
CA LEU A 433 -8.48 40.94 33.39
C LEU A 433 -7.11 41.34 33.98
N THR A 434 -7.06 42.00 35.12
CA THR A 434 -5.80 42.38 35.79
C THR A 434 -5.01 41.16 36.23
N ARG A 435 -5.67 40.13 36.72
CA ARG A 435 -5.03 38.86 37.11
C ARG A 435 -4.51 38.08 35.90
N SER A 436 -5.05 38.27 34.71
CA SER A 436 -4.62 37.58 33.50
C SER A 436 -3.32 38.14 32.90
N GLY A 437 -3.02 39.43 33.11
CA GLY A 437 -1.84 40.08 32.55
C GLY A 437 -1.79 40.20 31.03
N LEU A 438 -2.92 39.97 30.35
CA LEU A 438 -3.01 39.92 28.90
C LEU A 438 -3.54 41.19 28.27
N ASP A 439 -3.21 41.37 27.00
CA ASP A 439 -3.81 42.39 26.16
C ASP A 439 -5.28 42.02 25.88
N LEU A 440 -6.17 42.97 26.24
CA LEU A 440 -7.62 42.86 26.04
C LEU A 440 -8.01 42.57 24.59
N GLU A 441 -7.21 43.03 23.63
CA GLU A 441 -7.48 42.77 22.22
C GLU A 441 -7.30 41.32 21.83
N MET A 442 -6.36 40.60 22.46
CA MET A 442 -6.18 39.18 22.21
C MET A 442 -7.38 38.32 22.60
N MET A 443 -8.17 38.81 23.55
CA MET A 443 -9.32 38.13 24.14
C MET A 443 -10.61 38.35 23.37
N ARG A 444 -10.68 39.39 22.56
CA ARG A 444 -11.91 39.77 21.89
C ARG A 444 -12.27 38.83 20.75
N PRO A 445 -13.55 38.44 20.65
CA PRO A 445 -14.04 37.81 19.43
C PRO A 445 -13.79 38.67 18.19
N GLU A 446 -13.46 38.06 17.08
CA GLU A 446 -13.31 38.75 15.79
C GLU A 446 -14.65 39.41 15.38
N GLY A 447 -14.59 40.66 14.90
CA GLY A 447 -15.77 41.39 14.44
C GLY A 447 -16.60 42.05 15.55
N LEU A 448 -16.16 42.01 16.80
CA LEU A 448 -16.83 42.73 17.89
C LEU A 448 -16.67 44.25 17.72
N ALA A 449 -17.77 44.99 17.80
CA ALA A 449 -17.75 46.45 17.66
C ALA A 449 -16.84 47.12 18.70
N ALA A 450 -16.12 48.16 18.30
CA ALA A 450 -15.12 48.81 19.12
C ALA A 450 -15.68 49.44 20.42
N ASN A 451 -16.96 49.76 20.49
CA ASN A 451 -17.64 50.30 21.65
C ASN A 451 -18.07 49.28 22.72
N ILE A 452 -17.93 47.98 22.44
CA ILE A 452 -18.31 46.89 23.36
C ILE A 452 -17.11 46.49 24.24
N GLY A 453 -17.39 46.02 25.46
CA GLY A 453 -16.39 45.59 26.45
C GLY A 453 -16.03 46.68 27.46
N LEU A 454 -14.90 46.54 28.14
CA LEU A 454 -14.43 47.45 29.17
C LEU A 454 -13.98 48.78 28.56
N LYS A 455 -14.55 49.90 29.06
CA LYS A 455 -14.25 51.29 28.70
C LYS A 455 -14.08 52.14 29.97
N GLU A 456 -13.62 53.37 29.81
CA GLU A 456 -13.45 54.28 30.93
C GLU A 456 -14.72 54.51 31.78
N GLN A 457 -15.90 54.40 31.14
CA GLN A 457 -17.21 54.64 31.81
C GLN A 457 -17.82 53.35 32.40
N GLY A 458 -17.20 52.17 32.19
CA GLY A 458 -17.69 50.85 32.60
C GLY A 458 -17.73 49.87 31.45
N TYR A 459 -18.37 48.71 31.68
CA TYR A 459 -18.45 47.63 30.69
C TYR A 459 -19.72 47.74 29.83
N TYR A 460 -19.57 47.77 28.51
CA TYR A 460 -20.67 47.78 27.56
C TYR A 460 -20.91 46.36 27.06
N LEU A 461 -22.12 45.85 27.27
CA LEU A 461 -22.52 44.49 26.87
C LEU A 461 -22.74 44.38 25.36
N SER A 462 -22.44 43.23 24.81
CA SER A 462 -22.85 42.82 23.45
C SER A 462 -24.22 42.18 23.47
N GLU A 463 -24.84 42.05 22.27
CA GLU A 463 -26.12 41.33 22.13
C GLU A 463 -26.02 39.90 22.64
N ILE A 464 -24.93 39.18 22.31
CA ILE A 464 -24.67 37.80 22.73
C ILE A 464 -24.61 37.72 24.27
N GLN A 465 -23.94 38.65 24.90
CA GLN A 465 -23.85 38.71 26.36
C GLN A 465 -25.20 39.03 27.00
N ALA A 466 -25.97 39.97 26.44
CA ALA A 466 -27.31 40.29 26.92
C ALA A 466 -28.27 39.08 26.81
N ASP A 467 -28.22 38.33 25.67
CA ASP A 467 -28.98 37.10 25.50
C ASP A 467 -28.56 36.00 26.49
N ALA A 468 -27.25 35.88 26.77
CA ALA A 468 -26.74 34.94 27.77
C ALA A 468 -27.20 35.32 29.21
N ILE A 469 -27.21 36.60 29.54
CA ILE A 469 -27.71 37.11 30.84
C ILE A 469 -29.20 36.79 30.99
N LEU A 470 -30.03 37.07 29.98
CA LEU A 470 -31.47 36.81 30.02
C LEU A 470 -31.81 35.32 30.15
N ARG A 471 -30.92 34.43 29.71
CA ARG A 471 -31.05 32.96 29.84
C ARG A 471 -30.48 32.40 31.16
N MET A 472 -29.86 33.23 32.01
CA MET A 472 -29.36 32.79 33.31
C MET A 472 -30.50 32.29 34.20
N SER A 473 -30.33 31.15 34.82
CA SER A 473 -31.28 30.66 35.81
C SER A 473 -31.01 31.29 37.17
N LEU A 474 -32.05 31.47 38.00
CA LEU A 474 -31.92 31.95 39.37
C LEU A 474 -30.99 31.07 40.24
N ARG A 475 -30.79 29.83 39.86
CA ARG A 475 -29.88 28.93 40.53
C ARG A 475 -28.41 29.36 40.38
N ASN A 476 -28.04 30.02 39.29
CA ASN A 476 -26.69 30.48 39.00
C ASN A 476 -26.34 31.85 39.63
N LEU A 477 -27.03 32.24 40.66
CA LEU A 477 -26.86 33.54 41.32
C LEU A 477 -26.25 33.41 42.73
N THR A 478 -25.77 32.24 43.11
CA THR A 478 -25.16 32.02 44.44
C THR A 478 -23.68 32.43 44.46
N GLY A 479 -23.10 32.66 45.63
CA GLY A 479 -21.69 33.03 45.75
C GLY A 479 -20.71 31.94 45.25
N LEU A 480 -21.10 30.67 45.31
CA LEU A 480 -20.34 29.57 44.76
C LEU A 480 -20.26 29.63 43.20
N ASP A 481 -21.33 30.10 42.56
CA ASP A 481 -21.36 30.26 41.10
C ASP A 481 -20.43 31.38 40.60
N GLN A 482 -20.15 32.41 41.44
CA GLN A 482 -19.19 33.48 41.13
C GLN A 482 -17.76 32.92 41.03
N GLU A 483 -17.36 32.10 42.02
CA GLU A 483 -16.03 31.46 41.99
C GLU A 483 -15.88 30.52 40.81
N GLU A 484 -16.91 29.76 40.43
CA GLU A 484 -16.92 28.88 39.28
C GLU A 484 -16.75 29.64 37.94
N ILE A 485 -17.44 30.78 37.78
CA ILE A 485 -17.30 31.65 36.60
C ILE A 485 -15.88 32.23 36.49
N VAL A 486 -15.30 32.70 37.61
CA VAL A 486 -13.94 33.23 37.65
C VAL A 486 -12.92 32.13 37.26
N GLU A 487 -13.05 30.95 37.83
CA GLU A 487 -12.14 29.82 37.52
C GLU A 487 -12.31 29.33 36.06
N SER A 488 -13.55 29.23 35.57
CA SER A 488 -13.85 28.92 34.17
C SER A 488 -13.23 29.93 33.21
N TYR A 489 -13.35 31.23 33.51
CA TYR A 489 -12.74 32.29 32.73
C TYR A 489 -11.22 32.19 32.73
N LYS A 490 -10.58 31.98 33.89
CA LYS A 490 -9.14 31.77 33.99
C LYS A 490 -8.65 30.60 33.16
N ASN A 491 -9.39 29.48 33.15
CA ASN A 491 -9.09 28.33 32.33
C ASN A 491 -9.22 28.63 30.82
N LEU A 492 -10.24 29.39 30.42
CA LEU A 492 -10.41 29.86 29.05
C LEU A 492 -9.27 30.79 28.61
N MET A 493 -8.85 31.69 29.52
CA MET A 493 -7.70 32.56 29.31
C MET A 493 -6.43 31.76 29.03
N GLY A 494 -6.14 30.75 29.86
CA GLY A 494 -4.98 29.87 29.66
C GLY A 494 -5.02 29.18 28.29
N LYS A 495 -6.19 28.70 27.87
CA LYS A 495 -6.38 28.08 26.52
C LYS A 495 -6.15 29.09 25.39
N ILE A 496 -6.67 30.32 25.51
CA ILE A 496 -6.50 31.36 24.48
C ILE A 496 -5.03 31.71 24.32
N ILE A 497 -4.29 31.89 25.42
CA ILE A 497 -2.84 32.13 25.41
C ILE A 497 -2.13 31.00 24.66
N ASP A 498 -2.42 29.78 25.04
CA ASP A 498 -1.80 28.59 24.40
C ASP A 498 -2.11 28.52 22.90
N PHE A 499 -3.37 28.74 22.51
CA PHE A 499 -3.76 28.74 21.10
C PHE A 499 -3.09 29.87 20.30
N VAL A 500 -2.97 31.05 20.86
CA VAL A 500 -2.26 32.16 20.22
C VAL A 500 -0.77 31.86 20.12
N ASP A 501 -0.16 31.29 21.16
CA ASP A 501 1.24 30.83 21.12
C ASP A 501 1.48 29.78 20.06
N ILE A 502 0.60 28.77 19.94
CA ILE A 502 0.65 27.73 18.91
C ILE A 502 0.59 28.35 17.51
N LEU A 503 -0.34 29.29 17.27
CA LEU A 503 -0.51 29.92 15.97
C LEU A 503 0.63 30.89 15.60
N SER A 504 1.30 31.47 16.60
CA SER A 504 2.41 32.40 16.37
C SER A 504 3.76 31.72 16.14
N LYS A 505 3.91 30.44 16.52
CA LYS A 505 5.17 29.70 16.51
C LYS A 505 5.05 28.41 15.68
N PRO A 506 5.61 28.35 14.48
CA PRO A 506 5.59 27.14 13.63
C PRO A 506 6.14 25.90 14.34
N GLU A 507 7.09 26.08 15.27
CA GLU A 507 7.69 24.99 16.04
C GLU A 507 6.68 24.29 16.96
N ARG A 508 5.71 25.04 17.50
CA ARG A 508 4.63 24.50 18.33
C ARG A 508 3.70 23.60 17.50
N ILE A 509 3.36 24.01 16.28
CA ILE A 509 2.58 23.19 15.35
C ILE A 509 3.35 21.91 15.00
N THR A 510 4.65 22.03 14.74
CA THR A 510 5.53 20.88 14.47
C THR A 510 5.57 19.92 15.66
N GLN A 511 5.64 20.42 16.89
CA GLN A 511 5.63 19.60 18.09
C GLN A 511 4.30 18.85 18.26
N ILE A 512 3.17 19.51 18.04
CA ILE A 512 1.84 18.88 18.10
C ILE A 512 1.75 17.73 17.06
N ILE A 513 2.21 17.95 15.83
CA ILE A 513 2.19 16.91 14.80
C ILE A 513 3.08 15.73 15.22
N ARG A 514 4.24 16.00 15.82
CA ARG A 514 5.14 14.98 16.36
C ARG A 514 4.43 14.13 17.41
N ASP A 515 3.86 14.78 18.43
CA ASP A 515 3.21 14.11 19.54
C ASP A 515 2.05 13.23 19.05
N GLU A 516 1.26 13.72 18.10
CA GLU A 516 0.17 12.96 17.47
C GLU A 516 0.68 11.75 16.66
N LEU A 517 1.77 11.89 15.93
CA LEU A 517 2.37 10.78 15.17
C LEU A 517 2.96 9.71 16.10
N GLU A 518 3.60 10.12 17.19
CA GLU A 518 4.12 9.21 18.21
C GLU A 518 2.98 8.47 18.94
N GLU A 519 1.88 9.16 19.22
CA GLU A 519 0.66 8.55 19.77
C GLU A 519 0.07 7.50 18.83
N ILE A 520 -0.03 7.82 17.54
CA ILE A 520 -0.49 6.88 16.51
C ILE A 520 0.42 5.65 16.44
N LYS A 521 1.74 5.85 16.43
CA LYS A 521 2.71 4.76 16.42
C LYS A 521 2.58 3.87 17.66
N THR A 522 2.39 4.46 18.84
CA THR A 522 2.25 3.73 20.11
C THR A 522 0.95 2.91 20.15
N ASN A 523 -0.16 3.49 19.65
CA ASN A 523 -1.48 2.87 19.77
C ASN A 523 -1.78 1.84 18.67
N TYR A 524 -1.16 1.96 17.48
CA TYR A 524 -1.49 1.17 16.28
C TYR A 524 -0.28 0.55 15.58
N GLY A 525 0.94 0.85 16.01
CA GLY A 525 2.15 0.26 15.46
C GLY A 525 2.22 -1.23 15.71
N ASP A 526 2.64 -1.99 14.71
CA ASP A 526 2.85 -3.43 14.76
C ASP A 526 4.15 -3.82 14.04
N GLU A 527 4.54 -5.08 14.16
CA GLU A 527 5.70 -5.63 13.47
C GLU A 527 5.44 -5.78 11.97
N ARG A 528 6.53 -5.76 11.19
CA ARG A 528 6.47 -6.05 9.76
C ARG A 528 5.97 -7.48 9.53
N ARG A 529 5.11 -7.65 8.54
CA ARG A 529 4.65 -8.96 8.06
C ARG A 529 5.52 -9.49 6.93
N SER A 530 5.93 -8.62 6.00
CA SER A 530 6.78 -9.01 4.87
C SER A 530 8.24 -9.05 5.28
N GLU A 531 8.90 -10.19 5.05
CA GLU A 531 10.34 -10.34 5.22
C GLU A 531 11.09 -9.66 4.06
N ILE A 532 12.31 -9.21 4.31
CA ILE A 532 13.15 -8.56 3.30
C ILE A 532 14.40 -9.40 3.06
N ASN A 533 14.57 -9.90 1.83
CA ASN A 533 15.80 -10.48 1.36
C ASN A 533 16.50 -9.50 0.41
N PRO A 534 17.58 -8.82 0.88
CA PRO A 534 18.26 -7.81 0.06
C PRO A 534 19.04 -8.41 -1.12
N PHE A 535 19.37 -9.69 -1.05
CA PHE A 535 20.14 -10.41 -2.08
C PHE A 535 19.21 -10.96 -3.16
N GLY A 536 18.66 -10.08 -4.00
CA GLY A 536 17.82 -10.47 -5.15
C GLY A 536 18.68 -10.79 -6.37
N GLY A 537 18.63 -12.02 -6.82
CA GLY A 537 19.08 -12.47 -8.15
C GLY A 537 17.95 -13.14 -8.90
N ASP A 538 17.94 -13.03 -10.24
CA ASP A 538 17.06 -13.87 -11.04
C ASP A 538 17.45 -15.34 -10.82
N ILE A 539 16.45 -16.23 -10.73
CA ILE A 539 16.69 -17.68 -10.68
C ILE A 539 17.42 -18.07 -11.98
N ALA A 540 18.68 -18.51 -11.87
CA ALA A 540 19.44 -18.95 -13.01
C ALA A 540 18.84 -20.27 -13.57
N ASP A 541 18.96 -20.49 -14.86
CA ASP A 541 18.48 -21.76 -15.47
C ASP A 541 19.14 -22.98 -14.82
N GLU A 542 20.34 -22.80 -14.28
CA GLU A 542 21.08 -23.81 -13.55
C GLU A 542 20.42 -24.23 -12.23
N ASP A 543 19.79 -23.29 -11.53
CA ASP A 543 19.08 -23.52 -10.24
C ASP A 543 17.79 -24.35 -10.43
N LEU A 544 17.34 -24.53 -11.67
CA LEU A 544 16.15 -25.30 -12.03
C LEU A 544 16.45 -26.76 -12.38
N ILE A 545 17.71 -27.12 -12.42
CA ILE A 545 18.18 -28.40 -12.93
C ILE A 545 18.82 -29.18 -11.78
N PRO A 546 18.31 -30.37 -11.44
CA PRO A 546 18.90 -31.17 -10.37
C PRO A 546 20.32 -31.60 -10.73
N GLN A 547 21.19 -31.60 -9.74
CA GLN A 547 22.53 -32.15 -9.89
C GLN A 547 22.44 -33.68 -9.98
N ARG A 548 22.77 -34.23 -11.16
CA ARG A 548 22.79 -35.66 -11.42
C ARG A 548 24.07 -36.04 -12.12
N GLU A 549 24.58 -37.24 -11.87
CA GLU A 549 25.70 -37.79 -12.64
C GLU A 549 25.17 -38.33 -13.95
N MET A 550 25.75 -37.86 -15.04
CA MET A 550 25.39 -38.19 -16.40
C MET A 550 26.59 -38.88 -17.11
N VAL A 551 26.30 -39.89 -17.87
CA VAL A 551 27.28 -40.48 -18.83
C VAL A 551 27.19 -39.65 -20.12
N VAL A 552 28.27 -39.00 -20.48
CA VAL A 552 28.40 -38.28 -21.75
C VAL A 552 29.12 -39.19 -22.75
N THR A 553 28.53 -39.33 -23.92
CA THR A 553 29.10 -40.11 -25.02
C THR A 553 29.29 -39.24 -26.25
N LEU A 554 30.48 -39.26 -26.82
CA LEU A 554 30.80 -38.68 -28.13
C LEU A 554 31.25 -39.77 -29.09
N THR A 555 30.64 -39.80 -30.28
CA THR A 555 31.06 -40.73 -31.33
C THR A 555 32.07 -40.07 -32.24
N HIS A 556 32.85 -40.91 -32.99
CA HIS A 556 33.81 -40.46 -33.98
C HIS A 556 33.15 -39.61 -35.11
N GLY A 557 31.92 -39.90 -35.43
CA GLY A 557 31.10 -39.12 -36.38
C GLY A 557 30.60 -37.79 -35.80
N GLY A 558 30.98 -37.42 -34.54
CA GLY A 558 30.65 -36.14 -33.91
C GLY A 558 29.25 -36.08 -33.34
N TYR A 559 28.60 -37.19 -32.98
CA TYR A 559 27.30 -37.22 -32.30
C TYR A 559 27.53 -37.26 -30.77
N ILE A 560 26.87 -36.34 -30.07
CA ILE A 560 26.96 -36.24 -28.62
C ILE A 560 25.58 -36.46 -27.95
N LYS A 561 25.57 -37.16 -26.85
CA LYS A 561 24.38 -37.31 -25.98
C LYS A 561 24.79 -37.49 -24.51
N THR A 562 23.82 -37.31 -23.62
CA THR A 562 23.93 -37.64 -22.21
C THR A 562 22.88 -38.67 -21.80
N GLN A 563 23.19 -39.43 -20.75
CA GLN A 563 22.30 -40.42 -20.15
C GLN A 563 22.54 -40.44 -18.64
N PRO A 564 21.49 -40.57 -17.79
CA PRO A 564 21.68 -40.76 -16.35
C PRO A 564 22.51 -42.01 -16.05
N THR A 565 23.41 -41.93 -15.07
CA THR A 565 24.20 -43.09 -14.61
C THR A 565 23.32 -44.24 -14.13
N THR A 566 22.13 -43.93 -13.61
CA THR A 566 21.11 -44.91 -13.16
C THR A 566 20.68 -45.88 -14.25
N ASP A 567 20.80 -45.49 -15.53
CA ASP A 567 20.49 -46.36 -16.68
C ASP A 567 21.52 -47.47 -16.89
N TYR A 568 22.68 -47.34 -16.24
CA TYR A 568 23.77 -48.32 -16.32
C TYR A 568 23.76 -49.20 -15.05
N GLN A 569 23.46 -50.49 -15.22
CA GLN A 569 23.50 -51.46 -14.15
C GLN A 569 24.88 -52.16 -14.14
N ALA A 570 25.43 -52.40 -12.95
CA ALA A 570 26.65 -53.16 -12.79
C ALA A 570 26.48 -54.59 -13.37
N GLN A 571 27.36 -54.96 -14.28
CA GLN A 571 27.34 -56.29 -14.89
C GLN A 571 27.99 -57.32 -13.94
N ARG A 572 27.25 -58.40 -13.60
CA ARG A 572 27.80 -59.57 -12.85
C ARG A 572 28.54 -60.50 -13.82
N ARG A 573 29.48 -61.29 -13.30
CA ARG A 573 30.22 -62.28 -14.08
C ARG A 573 29.26 -63.19 -14.83
N GLY A 574 29.43 -63.31 -16.19
CA GLY A 574 28.59 -64.14 -17.06
C GLY A 574 27.41 -63.43 -17.74
N GLY A 575 27.20 -62.12 -17.54
CA GLY A 575 26.17 -61.35 -18.23
C GLY A 575 26.56 -60.90 -19.65
N ARG A 576 25.61 -60.78 -20.57
CA ARG A 576 25.82 -60.15 -21.89
C ARG A 576 25.98 -58.64 -21.72
N GLY A 577 27.03 -58.05 -22.33
CA GLY A 577 27.26 -56.62 -22.37
C GLY A 577 26.03 -55.88 -22.92
N LYS A 578 25.79 -54.66 -22.41
CA LYS A 578 24.71 -53.79 -22.92
C LYS A 578 25.36 -52.71 -23.80
N GLN A 579 24.76 -52.47 -24.97
CA GLN A 579 25.23 -51.44 -25.90
C GLN A 579 24.93 -50.05 -25.36
N ALA A 580 25.90 -49.14 -25.33
CA ALA A 580 25.76 -47.79 -24.79
C ALA A 580 25.16 -46.78 -25.77
N ALA A 581 25.25 -47.02 -27.07
CA ALA A 581 24.64 -46.17 -28.11
C ALA A 581 24.40 -46.98 -29.39
N ALA A 582 23.42 -46.59 -30.20
CA ALA A 582 23.29 -47.04 -31.57
C ALA A 582 24.14 -46.11 -32.46
N THR A 583 25.09 -46.70 -33.21
CA THR A 583 25.95 -45.98 -34.13
C THR A 583 25.56 -46.31 -35.59
N LYS A 584 25.99 -45.50 -36.59
CA LYS A 584 25.95 -45.86 -38.01
C LYS A 584 26.98 -46.95 -38.28
N ASP A 585 26.85 -47.65 -39.41
CA ASP A 585 27.67 -48.82 -39.75
C ASP A 585 29.19 -48.60 -39.75
N GLU A 586 29.66 -47.34 -39.72
CA GLU A 586 31.08 -46.96 -39.66
C GLU A 586 31.46 -46.08 -38.54
N ASP A 587 30.53 -45.83 -37.57
CA ASP A 587 30.73 -44.93 -36.42
C ASP A 587 30.94 -45.73 -35.12
N PHE A 588 31.74 -45.20 -34.19
CA PHE A 588 32.01 -45.82 -32.90
C PHE A 588 32.10 -44.77 -31.81
N ILE A 589 31.93 -45.16 -30.54
CA ILE A 589 32.08 -44.25 -29.38
C ILE A 589 33.56 -43.96 -29.21
N GLU A 590 33.95 -42.74 -29.44
CA GLU A 590 35.33 -42.26 -29.29
C GLU A 590 35.63 -41.86 -27.85
N THR A 591 34.70 -41.19 -27.22
CA THR A 591 34.88 -40.69 -25.85
C THR A 591 33.63 -40.97 -25.00
N LEU A 592 33.85 -41.56 -23.80
CA LEU A 592 32.82 -41.80 -22.79
C LEU A 592 33.39 -41.42 -21.42
N PHE A 593 32.67 -40.54 -20.70
CA PHE A 593 33.02 -40.14 -19.36
C PHE A 593 31.77 -39.79 -18.53
N VAL A 594 31.94 -39.71 -17.20
CA VAL A 594 30.91 -39.29 -16.28
C VAL A 594 31.15 -37.83 -15.91
N ALA A 595 30.09 -37.02 -15.93
CA ALA A 595 30.10 -35.63 -15.54
C ALA A 595 28.79 -35.26 -14.83
N ASN A 596 28.85 -34.29 -13.93
CA ASN A 596 27.64 -33.77 -13.28
C ASN A 596 26.86 -32.86 -14.25
N THR A 597 25.54 -32.81 -14.16
CA THR A 597 24.70 -31.91 -14.97
C THR A 597 25.20 -30.48 -14.97
N HIS A 598 25.77 -29.99 -13.86
CA HIS A 598 26.26 -28.62 -13.67
C HIS A 598 27.72 -28.43 -14.11
N ASP A 599 28.42 -29.46 -14.51
CA ASP A 599 29.82 -29.36 -14.98
C ASP A 599 29.87 -28.61 -16.33
N TYR A 600 30.98 -27.93 -16.55
CA TYR A 600 31.35 -27.41 -17.87
C TYR A 600 32.05 -28.47 -18.69
N LEU A 601 31.65 -28.61 -19.93
CA LEU A 601 32.46 -29.32 -20.91
C LEU A 601 33.28 -28.29 -21.70
N MET A 602 34.58 -28.39 -21.57
CA MET A 602 35.55 -27.66 -22.38
C MET A 602 35.89 -28.48 -23.62
N CYS A 603 35.40 -28.03 -24.78
CA CYS A 603 35.65 -28.72 -26.07
C CYS A 603 36.80 -28.00 -26.78
N PHE A 604 37.93 -28.66 -26.89
CA PHE A 604 39.11 -28.16 -27.60
C PHE A 604 39.06 -28.63 -29.05
N THR A 605 39.37 -27.73 -30.00
CA THR A 605 39.25 -28.00 -31.43
C THR A 605 40.63 -28.05 -32.11
N ASN A 606 40.64 -28.67 -33.31
CA ASN A 606 41.82 -28.73 -34.16
C ASN A 606 42.34 -27.34 -34.59
N LEU A 607 41.50 -26.29 -34.50
CA LEU A 607 41.90 -24.92 -34.80
C LEU A 607 42.44 -24.17 -33.56
N GLY A 608 42.62 -24.88 -32.42
CA GLY A 608 43.15 -24.32 -31.17
C GLY A 608 42.16 -23.44 -30.41
N LYS A 609 40.86 -23.56 -30.72
CA LYS A 609 39.78 -22.88 -29.97
C LYS A 609 39.28 -23.77 -28.83
N CYS A 610 38.67 -23.13 -27.82
CA CYS A 610 38.01 -23.78 -26.73
C CYS A 610 36.55 -23.28 -26.61
N HIS A 611 35.59 -24.18 -26.72
CA HIS A 611 34.19 -23.92 -26.54
C HIS A 611 33.71 -24.47 -25.18
N TRP A 612 32.79 -23.75 -24.51
CA TRP A 612 32.22 -24.16 -23.23
C TRP A 612 30.73 -24.46 -23.39
N ILE A 613 30.31 -25.55 -22.82
CA ILE A 613 28.89 -25.88 -22.71
C ILE A 613 28.63 -26.55 -21.35
N LYS A 614 27.52 -26.28 -20.75
CA LYS A 614 27.06 -26.99 -19.55
C LYS A 614 26.51 -28.35 -19.93
N VAL A 615 26.77 -29.39 -19.13
CA VAL A 615 26.32 -30.77 -19.39
C VAL A 615 24.79 -30.82 -19.57
N TYR A 616 24.04 -30.07 -18.74
CA TYR A 616 22.56 -30.03 -18.86
C TYR A 616 22.03 -29.43 -20.17
N LYS A 617 22.87 -28.79 -20.98
CA LYS A 617 22.48 -28.30 -22.33
C LYS A 617 22.69 -29.32 -23.42
N LEU A 618 23.28 -30.43 -23.09
CA LEU A 618 23.46 -31.52 -24.03
C LEU A 618 22.15 -32.30 -24.22
N PRO A 619 21.89 -32.88 -25.38
CA PRO A 619 20.72 -33.70 -25.62
C PRO A 619 20.73 -34.96 -24.77
N GLU A 620 19.71 -35.13 -23.92
CA GLU A 620 19.47 -36.39 -23.22
C GLU A 620 18.85 -37.40 -24.18
N GLY A 621 19.33 -38.61 -24.13
CA GLY A 621 18.86 -39.64 -25.07
C GLY A 621 18.96 -41.05 -24.50
N GLY A 622 17.97 -41.89 -24.76
CA GLY A 622 17.98 -43.27 -24.34
C GLY A 622 19.13 -44.06 -24.98
N ARG A 623 19.37 -45.31 -24.50
CA ARG A 623 20.47 -46.18 -24.95
C ARG A 623 20.53 -46.37 -26.45
N ASN A 624 19.40 -46.48 -27.11
CA ASN A 624 19.31 -46.72 -28.57
C ASN A 624 19.29 -45.42 -29.41
N SER A 625 19.40 -44.26 -28.79
CA SER A 625 19.43 -42.99 -29.51
C SER A 625 20.86 -42.67 -29.98
N ARG A 626 20.99 -42.06 -31.15
CA ARG A 626 22.27 -41.61 -31.71
C ARG A 626 22.81 -40.34 -31.07
N GLY A 627 21.99 -39.59 -30.38
CA GLY A 627 22.33 -38.24 -29.97
C GLY A 627 22.15 -37.21 -31.08
N ARG A 628 22.73 -36.02 -30.92
CA ARG A 628 22.71 -34.94 -31.91
C ARG A 628 24.13 -34.61 -32.36
N PRO A 629 24.31 -34.13 -33.61
CA PRO A 629 25.60 -33.62 -34.04
C PRO A 629 26.11 -32.51 -33.13
N ILE A 630 27.37 -32.56 -32.76
CA ILE A 630 27.99 -31.60 -31.86
C ILE A 630 27.93 -30.17 -32.40
N ASN A 631 27.92 -30.02 -33.75
CA ASN A 631 27.75 -28.74 -34.45
C ASN A 631 26.40 -28.07 -34.16
N ASN A 632 25.37 -28.81 -33.75
CA ASN A 632 24.08 -28.27 -33.36
C ASN A 632 24.05 -27.80 -31.89
N VAL A 633 25.10 -28.11 -31.13
CA VAL A 633 25.21 -27.83 -29.70
C VAL A 633 26.22 -26.72 -29.42
N ILE A 634 27.32 -26.69 -30.17
CA ILE A 634 28.34 -25.63 -30.15
C ILE A 634 28.53 -25.12 -31.60
N GLN A 635 28.73 -23.82 -31.73
CA GLN A 635 28.97 -23.21 -33.05
C GLN A 635 30.42 -23.47 -33.47
N LEU A 636 30.61 -24.44 -34.38
CA LEU A 636 31.88 -24.76 -35.02
C LEU A 636 31.97 -24.08 -36.39
N GLU A 637 33.15 -23.64 -36.75
CA GLU A 637 33.43 -23.09 -38.08
C GLU A 637 33.60 -24.23 -39.11
N GLU A 638 33.63 -23.88 -40.38
CA GLU A 638 33.85 -24.85 -41.45
C GLU A 638 35.22 -25.49 -41.33
N GLY A 639 35.27 -26.82 -41.27
CA GLY A 639 36.53 -27.57 -41.05
C GLY A 639 36.98 -27.70 -39.58
N GLU A 640 36.26 -27.06 -38.65
CA GLU A 640 36.56 -27.20 -37.23
C GLU A 640 36.00 -28.52 -36.66
N LYS A 641 36.84 -29.26 -35.95
CA LYS A 641 36.47 -30.53 -35.29
C LYS A 641 36.91 -30.52 -33.83
N VAL A 642 36.10 -31.09 -32.98
CA VAL A 642 36.47 -31.29 -31.57
C VAL A 642 37.51 -32.37 -31.45
N SER A 643 38.67 -32.07 -30.87
CA SER A 643 39.80 -32.97 -30.72
C SER A 643 39.88 -33.54 -29.30
N ALA A 644 39.41 -32.85 -28.29
CA ALA A 644 39.37 -33.29 -26.91
C ALA A 644 38.26 -32.62 -26.11
N ILE A 645 37.68 -33.34 -25.15
CA ILE A 645 36.69 -32.83 -24.22
C ILE A 645 37.18 -33.05 -22.79
N LEU A 646 37.04 -32.03 -21.96
CA LEU A 646 37.35 -32.06 -20.53
C LEU A 646 36.14 -31.58 -19.71
N ALA A 647 35.68 -32.41 -18.79
CA ALA A 647 34.66 -32.01 -17.82
C ALA A 647 35.31 -31.28 -16.64
N VAL A 648 34.80 -30.09 -16.32
CA VAL A 648 35.35 -29.23 -15.27
C VAL A 648 34.23 -28.68 -14.45
N ARG A 649 34.26 -28.87 -13.14
CA ARG A 649 33.27 -28.34 -12.19
C ARG A 649 33.58 -26.91 -11.79
N GLU A 650 34.84 -26.63 -11.42
CA GLU A 650 35.34 -25.35 -10.97
C GLU A 650 36.66 -24.99 -11.69
N PHE A 651 37.05 -23.74 -11.68
CA PHE A 651 38.25 -23.23 -12.32
C PHE A 651 39.30 -22.75 -11.23
N PRO A 652 39.85 -23.68 -10.44
CA PRO A 652 40.81 -23.31 -9.42
C PRO A 652 42.15 -22.82 -10.03
N GLU A 653 42.87 -22.00 -9.28
CA GLU A 653 44.15 -21.38 -9.72
C GLU A 653 45.32 -22.34 -9.68
N ASP A 654 45.23 -23.39 -8.87
CA ASP A 654 46.29 -24.40 -8.64
C ASP A 654 46.24 -25.54 -9.65
N GLN A 655 45.23 -25.62 -10.52
CA GLN A 655 45.13 -26.65 -11.55
C GLN A 655 45.46 -26.08 -12.93
N TYR A 656 45.94 -26.98 -13.78
CA TYR A 656 46.41 -26.63 -15.10
C TYR A 656 45.90 -27.60 -16.18
N VAL A 657 45.64 -27.08 -17.38
CA VAL A 657 45.44 -27.89 -18.56
C VAL A 657 46.76 -28.04 -19.29
N PHE A 658 47.18 -29.29 -19.50
CA PHE A 658 48.40 -29.63 -20.22
C PHE A 658 48.05 -30.08 -21.64
N PHE A 659 48.60 -29.43 -22.64
CA PHE A 659 48.40 -29.71 -24.04
C PHE A 659 49.68 -30.39 -24.61
N ALA A 660 49.50 -31.47 -25.37
CA ALA A 660 50.53 -32.07 -26.14
C ALA A 660 50.01 -32.30 -27.58
N THR A 661 50.69 -31.78 -28.58
CA THR A 661 50.31 -31.91 -30.00
C THR A 661 51.04 -33.10 -30.65
N ALA A 662 50.46 -33.56 -31.79
CA ALA A 662 51.05 -34.63 -32.58
C ALA A 662 52.48 -34.29 -33.08
N GLN A 663 52.84 -33.00 -33.15
CA GLN A 663 54.17 -32.53 -33.54
C GLN A 663 55.15 -32.40 -32.33
N GLY A 664 54.75 -32.91 -31.17
CA GLY A 664 55.58 -32.87 -29.96
C GLY A 664 55.64 -31.52 -29.23
N MET A 665 54.82 -30.55 -29.62
CA MET A 665 54.73 -29.29 -28.90
C MET A 665 53.89 -29.47 -27.64
N VAL A 666 54.38 -28.93 -26.51
CA VAL A 666 53.68 -28.99 -25.23
C VAL A 666 53.41 -27.59 -24.68
N LYS A 667 52.28 -27.42 -24.04
CA LYS A 667 51.91 -26.17 -23.39
C LYS A 667 51.14 -26.46 -22.08
N LYS A 668 51.47 -25.77 -21.02
CA LYS A 668 50.75 -25.79 -19.73
C LYS A 668 50.04 -24.45 -19.54
N VAL A 669 48.74 -24.49 -19.31
CA VAL A 669 47.91 -23.28 -19.10
C VAL A 669 47.09 -23.46 -17.83
N GLN A 670 47.06 -22.43 -17.01
CA GLN A 670 46.32 -22.43 -15.74
C GLN A 670 44.81 -22.56 -16.03
N LEU A 671 44.12 -23.41 -15.28
CA LEU A 671 42.72 -23.71 -15.54
C LEU A 671 41.83 -22.45 -15.36
N SER A 672 42.17 -21.58 -14.41
CA SER A 672 41.52 -20.31 -14.19
C SER A 672 41.53 -19.34 -15.42
N ALA A 673 42.57 -19.51 -16.30
CA ALA A 673 42.64 -18.74 -17.55
C ALA A 673 41.50 -19.02 -18.53
N PHE A 674 40.84 -20.17 -18.37
CA PHE A 674 39.70 -20.59 -19.19
C PHE A 674 38.35 -20.17 -18.58
N LYS A 675 38.33 -19.50 -17.43
CA LYS A 675 37.10 -19.01 -16.81
C LYS A 675 36.46 -17.96 -17.69
N LYS A 676 35.25 -18.23 -18.18
CA LYS A 676 34.47 -17.34 -19.04
C LYS A 676 34.13 -16.06 -18.23
N ARG A 677 34.70 -14.90 -18.61
CA ARG A 677 34.29 -13.64 -18.04
C ARG A 677 32.86 -13.32 -18.51
N PRO A 678 31.90 -12.96 -17.63
CA PRO A 678 30.62 -12.50 -18.07
C PRO A 678 30.80 -11.27 -18.98
N ARG A 679 30.25 -11.28 -20.18
CA ARG A 679 30.19 -10.08 -21.01
C ARG A 679 29.28 -9.07 -20.29
N PRO A 680 29.68 -7.79 -20.14
CA PRO A 680 28.75 -6.79 -19.67
C PRO A 680 27.53 -6.75 -20.61
N ARG A 681 26.33 -6.84 -20.05
CA ARG A 681 25.11 -6.62 -20.83
C ARG A 681 25.09 -5.15 -21.24
N HIS A 682 25.08 -4.89 -22.55
CA HIS A 682 24.75 -3.57 -23.13
C HIS A 682 23.25 -3.38 -23.16
#